data_67346b48d924f74ae7b1624bfcb9962e
#
_entry.id   67346b48d924f74ae7b1624bfcb9962e
#
_cell.length_a   1.000
_cell.length_b   1.000
_cell.length_c   1.000
_cell.angle_alpha   90.00
_cell.angle_beta   90.00
_cell.angle_gamma   90.00
#
_symmetry.space_group_name_H-M   'P 1'
#
loop_
_entity.id
_entity.type
_entity.pdbx_description
1 polymer ?
#
loop_
_entity_poly.entity_id
_entity_poly.type
_entity_poly.pdbx_seq_one_letter_code
_entity_poly.pdbx_strand_id
1 'polypeptide(L)'
;MYNDLFDFNKALSVINEDTEFFPLMSQEDEEEMNNEQTPEILSILPLRNTVLFPGVVIPITVGRDKSIKLIKEAYRGDKIIGVVSQSDVAIEDPTYEQLNNVGTIAFIIKMLQMPDGSTTVIIQGKQRFRLREEIQSEPYIKASIDKFKEIKPKVDKEFKNMVASIKEMAMQIIQLSHNIPSEAAIAIKNIESTSFLINFISSNMNADVAVKQSMLEVANLRDRAKLVLEHLTSELQMLELRNQIQFKVRTDLDKQQRDYFLNQQLKTIQEELGGNSPDLEIENLRERGIKKKWSKEVNTHFNKELDKLARMNPAAADYSVQINYLELLIDLPWNEFTKDNFDLKRAKKILEKDHYGLDKVKRRIIEYLAVLKLKNDMKAPILCLVGPPGVGKTSLGKSIAKSLGRKYVRMALGGIRDEAEIRGHRKTYIGAMPGRIIQSLKKAGTSNPVFVLDEIDKVGTDFRGDPSSALLEVLDPEQNSAFYDHYVEMDFDLSRIMFIATANSLSSIQPALLDRMEIIEVNGYTIEEKIEIAKRHLLPKQNEQHGLKNRNIALKTQVIEKVIEDYTRESGVRGLEKKIGSLVRGIATKIAMEEEYNPVVSKTDVETYLGAPLFDKDMYEGNDVAGVVTGLAWTQVGGDILFIESSLSPGKGKLTMTGSLGDVMKESATIAMAYLRAHASKFDIDHRIFNQWDVHIHVPAGATPKDGPSAGITMLVSLISAFTQRKVKTHLAMTGEITLRGKVLPVGGIKEKILAAKRADIKEIILSKSNQKDILEIKEDYIKDMTFHYVKEMREVIDLALTQQKVKDALDLTIKEPIQAILN
;
A
#
# COMPACT_ATOMS: atom_id res chain seq x y z
N MET A 1 3.29 -15.87 -1.04
CA MET A 1 4.41 -16.27 -1.92
C MET A 1 5.71 -15.68 -1.37
N TYR A 2 6.18 -16.14 -0.22
CA TYR A 2 7.45 -15.74 0.39
C TYR A 2 7.95 -16.94 1.19
N ASN A 3 8.33 -18.01 0.49
CA ASN A 3 8.90 -19.20 1.14
C ASN A 3 9.94 -19.92 0.28
N ASP A 4 10.66 -19.19 -0.57
CA ASP A 4 11.90 -19.67 -1.19
C ASP A 4 13.06 -18.73 -0.81
N LEU A 5 13.16 -18.42 0.47
CA LEU A 5 14.40 -17.95 1.07
C LEU A 5 15.34 -19.13 1.08
N PHE A 6 16.42 -18.97 0.35
CA PHE A 6 17.58 -19.82 0.27
C PHE A 6 17.80 -20.56 1.61
N ASP A 7 17.45 -21.83 1.64
CA ASP A 7 17.65 -22.67 2.81
C ASP A 7 19.15 -23.07 2.83
N PHE A 8 19.96 -22.17 3.43
CA PHE A 8 21.39 -22.40 3.63
C PHE A 8 21.62 -23.74 4.35
N ASN A 9 20.68 -24.19 5.18
CA ASN A 9 20.70 -25.48 5.82
C ASN A 9 20.50 -26.64 4.82
N LYS A 10 19.72 -26.47 3.74
CA LYS A 10 19.58 -27.47 2.69
C LYS A 10 20.85 -27.59 1.84
N ALA A 11 21.52 -26.46 1.58
CA ALA A 11 22.79 -26.45 0.87
C ALA A 11 23.89 -27.12 1.71
N LEU A 12 23.92 -26.87 3.01
CA LEU A 12 24.85 -27.50 3.95
C LEU A 12 24.56 -28.99 4.17
N SER A 13 23.32 -29.41 4.25
CA SER A 13 22.96 -30.81 4.48
C SER A 13 23.27 -31.72 3.28
N VAL A 14 23.29 -31.19 2.06
CA VAL A 14 23.65 -31.92 0.82
C VAL A 14 25.15 -32.04 0.63
N ILE A 15 25.95 -31.18 1.31
CA ILE A 15 27.41 -31.14 1.22
C ILE A 15 28.09 -31.99 2.33
N ASN A 16 27.34 -32.40 3.36
CA ASN A 16 27.93 -32.98 4.61
C ASN A 16 28.39 -34.43 4.57
N GLU A 17 28.45 -35.10 3.42
CA GLU A 17 28.98 -36.48 3.46
C GLU A 17 30.41 -36.69 2.93
N ASP A 18 31.04 -35.77 2.18
CA ASP A 18 32.41 -36.01 1.67
C ASP A 18 33.24 -34.78 1.25
N THR A 19 33.11 -33.61 1.79
CA THR A 19 34.00 -32.50 1.35
C THR A 19 34.38 -31.53 2.46
N GLU A 20 35.68 -31.40 2.63
CA GLU A 20 36.37 -30.34 3.33
C GLU A 20 35.84 -28.95 2.90
N PHE A 21 35.59 -28.06 3.88
CA PHE A 21 35.48 -26.60 3.86
C PHE A 21 35.23 -25.94 2.51
N PHE A 22 34.29 -24.98 2.48
CA PHE A 22 34.17 -23.98 1.43
C PHE A 22 35.55 -23.48 1.02
N PRO A 23 35.97 -23.59 -0.25
CA PRO A 23 37.22 -23.04 -0.69
C PRO A 23 37.14 -21.51 -0.54
N LEU A 24 37.76 -20.99 0.52
CA LEU A 24 38.04 -19.57 0.67
C LEU A 24 39.01 -19.21 -0.45
N MET A 25 38.50 -18.51 -1.46
CA MET A 25 39.29 -18.11 -2.63
C MET A 25 40.41 -17.15 -2.20
N SER A 26 41.65 -17.57 -2.40
CA SER A 26 42.83 -16.74 -2.19
C SER A 26 42.98 -15.70 -3.32
N GLN A 27 43.88 -14.74 -3.16
CA GLN A 27 44.18 -13.80 -4.26
C GLN A 27 44.82 -14.52 -5.45
N GLU A 28 45.61 -15.55 -5.23
CA GLU A 28 46.25 -16.35 -6.28
C GLU A 28 45.21 -17.15 -7.06
N ASP A 29 44.24 -17.79 -6.40
CA ASP A 29 43.14 -18.50 -7.06
C ASP A 29 42.28 -17.56 -7.92
N GLU A 30 42.04 -16.31 -7.46
CA GLU A 30 41.28 -15.28 -8.24
C GLU A 30 42.09 -14.90 -9.50
N GLU A 31 43.40 -14.75 -9.41
CA GLU A 31 44.23 -14.38 -10.57
C GLU A 31 44.31 -15.53 -11.59
N GLU A 32 44.45 -16.79 -11.14
CA GLU A 32 44.37 -17.97 -12.00
C GLU A 32 43.04 -18.06 -12.72
N MET A 33 41.93 -17.91 -11.99
CA MET A 33 40.57 -17.91 -12.54
C MET A 33 40.33 -16.81 -13.59
N ASN A 34 40.92 -15.63 -13.38
CA ASN A 34 40.78 -14.51 -14.32
C ASN A 34 41.63 -14.68 -15.59
N ASN A 35 42.66 -15.52 -15.55
CA ASN A 35 43.58 -15.79 -16.67
C ASN A 35 43.18 -17.02 -17.51
N GLU A 36 42.18 -17.81 -17.07
CA GLU A 36 41.66 -18.94 -17.84
C GLU A 36 41.18 -18.52 -19.23
N GLN A 37 41.48 -19.34 -20.25
CA GLN A 37 40.97 -19.12 -21.61
C GLN A 37 39.47 -19.41 -21.65
N THR A 38 38.69 -18.46 -22.07
CA THR A 38 37.24 -18.59 -22.18
C THR A 38 36.81 -18.89 -23.60
N PRO A 39 35.89 -19.82 -23.84
CA PRO A 39 35.32 -20.09 -25.18
C PRO A 39 34.63 -18.83 -25.72
N GLU A 40 34.69 -18.62 -27.03
CA GLU A 40 34.01 -17.51 -27.71
C GLU A 40 32.49 -17.73 -27.82
N ILE A 41 32.06 -18.99 -27.74
CA ILE A 41 30.66 -19.41 -27.82
C ILE A 41 30.33 -20.25 -26.57
N LEU A 42 29.22 -19.88 -25.89
CA LEU A 42 28.75 -20.58 -24.70
C LEU A 42 27.29 -21.03 -24.86
N SER A 43 27.01 -22.19 -24.23
CA SER A 43 25.63 -22.62 -23.96
C SER A 43 25.08 -21.82 -22.78
N ILE A 44 23.96 -21.13 -22.96
CA ILE A 44 23.45 -20.16 -21.99
C ILE A 44 22.31 -20.79 -21.15
N LEU A 45 22.51 -20.84 -19.84
CA LEU A 45 21.52 -21.26 -18.86
C LEU A 45 20.78 -20.06 -18.26
N PRO A 46 19.48 -19.87 -18.56
CA PRO A 46 18.68 -18.80 -17.95
C PRO A 46 18.37 -19.09 -16.48
N LEU A 47 18.66 -18.13 -15.60
CA LEU A 47 18.25 -18.16 -14.18
C LEU A 47 17.02 -17.29 -13.92
N ARG A 48 16.08 -17.82 -13.17
CA ARG A 48 14.82 -17.14 -12.87
C ARG A 48 14.90 -16.23 -11.63
N ASN A 49 15.38 -16.76 -10.52
CA ASN A 49 15.28 -16.10 -9.21
C ASN A 49 16.63 -15.79 -8.56
N THR A 50 17.73 -15.90 -9.29
CA THR A 50 19.06 -15.66 -8.73
C THR A 50 20.04 -15.13 -9.77
N VAL A 51 21.12 -14.54 -9.30
CA VAL A 51 22.23 -14.03 -10.12
C VAL A 51 23.52 -14.70 -9.63
N LEU A 52 24.29 -15.27 -10.54
CA LEU A 52 25.58 -15.90 -10.23
C LEU A 52 26.69 -14.86 -10.30
N PHE A 53 27.44 -14.71 -9.22
CA PHE A 53 28.63 -13.85 -9.18
C PHE A 53 29.93 -14.65 -9.30
N PRO A 54 31.02 -14.05 -9.83
CA PRO A 54 32.32 -14.69 -9.90
C PRO A 54 32.81 -15.17 -8.53
N GLY A 55 33.38 -16.35 -8.50
CA GLY A 55 33.91 -17.02 -7.31
C GLY A 55 32.84 -17.71 -6.45
N VAL A 56 31.57 -17.38 -6.60
CA VAL A 56 30.49 -17.92 -5.75
C VAL A 56 30.03 -19.28 -6.26
N VAL A 57 29.77 -20.20 -5.33
CA VAL A 57 29.21 -21.52 -5.61
C VAL A 57 27.74 -21.53 -5.19
N ILE A 58 26.87 -21.92 -6.10
CA ILE A 58 25.43 -22.01 -5.82
C ILE A 58 24.83 -23.33 -6.34
N PRO A 59 23.91 -23.95 -5.60
CA PRO A 59 23.08 -25.04 -6.10
C PRO A 59 21.90 -24.46 -6.88
N ILE A 60 21.60 -25.01 -8.06
CA ILE A 60 20.47 -24.59 -8.90
C ILE A 60 19.64 -25.82 -9.24
N THR A 61 18.34 -25.77 -8.97
CA THR A 61 17.39 -26.77 -9.43
C THR A 61 16.94 -26.44 -10.83
N VAL A 62 17.16 -27.35 -11.76
CA VAL A 62 16.86 -27.23 -13.17
C VAL A 62 15.60 -28.02 -13.48
N GLY A 63 14.53 -27.33 -13.87
CA GLY A 63 13.23 -27.96 -14.17
C GLY A 63 12.81 -27.90 -15.64
N ARG A 64 13.43 -27.04 -16.47
CA ARG A 64 13.07 -26.87 -17.89
C ARG A 64 13.77 -27.93 -18.76
N ASP A 65 13.06 -28.56 -19.69
CA ASP A 65 13.62 -29.59 -20.55
C ASP A 65 14.84 -29.11 -21.35
N LYS A 66 14.82 -27.88 -21.88
CA LYS A 66 15.94 -27.24 -22.58
C LYS A 66 17.17 -27.09 -21.68
N SER A 67 16.95 -26.64 -20.45
CA SER A 67 18.01 -26.45 -19.46
C SER A 67 18.59 -27.79 -18.98
N ILE A 68 17.76 -28.82 -18.81
CA ILE A 68 18.21 -30.17 -18.44
C ILE A 68 19.09 -30.77 -19.56
N LYS A 69 18.72 -30.58 -20.84
CA LYS A 69 19.51 -31.00 -21.99
C LYS A 69 20.87 -30.30 -22.01
N LEU A 70 20.86 -28.99 -21.89
CA LEU A 70 22.06 -28.17 -21.82
C LEU A 70 23.05 -28.68 -20.77
N ILE A 71 22.56 -28.86 -19.52
CA ILE A 71 23.38 -29.30 -18.41
C ILE A 71 23.95 -30.70 -18.63
N LYS A 72 23.14 -31.64 -19.14
CA LYS A 72 23.61 -33.02 -19.43
C LYS A 72 24.70 -33.04 -20.50
N GLU A 73 24.58 -32.22 -21.53
CA GLU A 73 25.58 -32.11 -22.60
C GLU A 73 26.84 -31.42 -22.09
N ALA A 74 26.74 -30.29 -21.39
CA ALA A 74 27.87 -29.59 -20.79
C ALA A 74 28.62 -30.45 -19.78
N TYR A 75 27.91 -31.21 -18.94
CA TYR A 75 28.52 -32.08 -17.92
C TYR A 75 29.35 -33.23 -18.53
N ARG A 76 29.00 -33.68 -19.74
CA ARG A 76 29.77 -34.70 -20.49
C ARG A 76 30.96 -34.09 -21.26
N GLY A 77 30.92 -32.76 -21.52
CA GLY A 77 31.97 -32.02 -22.22
C GLY A 77 32.97 -31.35 -21.25
N ASP A 78 33.21 -30.07 -21.52
CA ASP A 78 34.15 -29.22 -20.78
C ASP A 78 33.62 -28.70 -19.43
N LYS A 79 32.34 -28.96 -19.12
CA LYS A 79 31.62 -28.52 -17.91
C LYS A 79 31.49 -27.00 -17.78
N ILE A 80 31.71 -26.27 -18.84
CA ILE A 80 31.62 -24.82 -18.87
C ILE A 80 30.27 -24.39 -19.49
N ILE A 81 29.58 -23.47 -18.84
CA ILE A 81 28.31 -22.90 -19.30
C ILE A 81 28.31 -21.37 -19.07
N GLY A 82 27.50 -20.65 -19.84
CA GLY A 82 27.17 -19.27 -19.56
C GLY A 82 25.89 -19.20 -18.72
N VAL A 83 25.90 -18.45 -17.65
CA VAL A 83 24.75 -18.32 -16.76
C VAL A 83 24.28 -16.86 -16.78
N VAL A 84 23.00 -16.64 -17.10
CA VAL A 84 22.42 -15.28 -17.23
C VAL A 84 21.06 -15.24 -16.56
N SER A 85 20.77 -14.20 -15.79
CA SER A 85 19.43 -14.02 -15.21
C SER A 85 18.46 -13.49 -16.28
N GLN A 86 17.22 -13.91 -16.20
CA GLN A 86 16.15 -13.39 -17.06
C GLN A 86 15.71 -11.99 -16.61
N SER A 87 15.26 -11.16 -17.57
CA SER A 87 14.83 -9.79 -17.31
C SER A 87 13.49 -9.72 -16.55
N ASP A 88 12.63 -10.71 -16.74
CA ASP A 88 11.33 -10.80 -16.06
C ASP A 88 11.14 -12.20 -15.46
N VAL A 89 10.96 -12.24 -14.15
CA VAL A 89 10.75 -13.46 -13.35
C VAL A 89 9.48 -14.22 -13.73
N ALA A 90 8.49 -13.55 -14.32
CA ALA A 90 7.22 -14.16 -14.69
C ALA A 90 7.31 -15.09 -15.92
N ILE A 91 8.33 -14.94 -16.76
CA ILE A 91 8.49 -15.68 -18.00
C ILE A 91 8.97 -17.12 -17.69
N GLU A 92 8.24 -18.12 -18.17
CA GLU A 92 8.61 -19.53 -17.94
C GLU A 92 9.73 -20.01 -18.85
N ASP A 93 9.72 -19.69 -20.15
CA ASP A 93 10.74 -20.08 -21.13
C ASP A 93 11.27 -18.84 -21.85
N PRO A 94 12.30 -18.17 -21.31
CA PRO A 94 12.80 -16.92 -21.87
C PRO A 94 13.53 -17.13 -23.19
N THR A 95 13.28 -16.21 -24.14
CA THR A 95 14.05 -16.05 -25.36
C THR A 95 15.36 -15.29 -25.08
N TYR A 96 16.25 -15.27 -26.07
CA TYR A 96 17.52 -14.52 -25.98
C TYR A 96 17.33 -13.03 -25.62
N GLU A 97 16.32 -12.38 -26.21
CA GLU A 97 16.02 -10.96 -25.96
C GLU A 97 15.50 -10.68 -24.53
N GLN A 98 15.05 -11.72 -23.84
CA GLN A 98 14.51 -11.65 -22.48
C GLN A 98 15.54 -12.00 -21.41
N LEU A 99 16.82 -12.11 -21.82
CA LEU A 99 17.95 -12.29 -20.91
C LEU A 99 18.64 -10.94 -20.64
N ASN A 100 19.26 -10.82 -19.49
CA ASN A 100 20.11 -9.66 -19.20
C ASN A 100 21.41 -9.73 -20.02
N ASN A 101 22.00 -8.57 -20.29
CA ASN A 101 23.17 -8.49 -21.19
C ASN A 101 24.47 -9.00 -20.56
N VAL A 102 24.55 -9.05 -19.22
CA VAL A 102 25.75 -9.49 -18.50
C VAL A 102 25.46 -10.73 -17.72
N GLY A 103 26.28 -11.75 -17.90
CA GLY A 103 26.21 -13.01 -17.19
C GLY A 103 27.56 -13.43 -16.62
N THR A 104 27.60 -14.62 -16.02
CA THR A 104 28.79 -15.20 -15.44
C THR A 104 29.06 -16.59 -16.06
N ILE A 105 30.28 -16.81 -16.54
CA ILE A 105 30.75 -18.14 -16.96
C ILE A 105 30.81 -19.01 -15.72
N ALA A 106 30.19 -20.18 -15.79
CA ALA A 106 30.09 -21.11 -14.69
C ALA A 106 30.72 -22.45 -15.02
N PHE A 107 31.39 -23.04 -14.04
CA PHE A 107 31.88 -24.41 -14.08
C PHE A 107 30.92 -25.32 -13.31
N ILE A 108 30.56 -26.47 -13.90
CA ILE A 108 29.65 -27.43 -13.26
C ILE A 108 30.51 -28.37 -12.37
N ILE A 109 30.38 -28.22 -11.05
CA ILE A 109 31.10 -29.03 -10.08
C ILE A 109 30.47 -30.41 -9.96
N LYS A 110 29.15 -30.45 -9.70
CA LYS A 110 28.42 -31.71 -9.46
C LYS A 110 27.00 -31.62 -9.96
N MET A 111 26.45 -32.71 -10.48
CA MET A 111 25.06 -32.84 -10.86
C MET A 111 24.42 -33.94 -10.00
N LEU A 112 23.29 -33.62 -9.36
CA LEU A 112 22.56 -34.49 -8.44
C LEU A 112 21.16 -34.70 -8.98
N GLN A 113 20.72 -35.94 -9.06
CA GLN A 113 19.33 -36.26 -9.37
C GLN A 113 18.57 -36.50 -8.08
N MET A 114 17.59 -35.68 -7.80
CA MET A 114 16.83 -35.74 -6.54
C MET A 114 15.77 -36.85 -6.60
N PRO A 115 15.31 -37.39 -5.44
CA PRO A 115 14.29 -38.45 -5.40
C PRO A 115 12.93 -38.06 -6.01
N ASP A 116 12.65 -36.76 -6.09
CA ASP A 116 11.43 -36.19 -6.73
C ASP A 116 11.52 -36.11 -8.28
N GLY A 117 12.66 -36.54 -8.86
CA GLY A 117 12.92 -36.49 -10.29
C GLY A 117 13.53 -35.17 -10.79
N SER A 118 13.66 -34.15 -9.92
CA SER A 118 14.32 -32.88 -10.26
C SER A 118 15.84 -33.04 -10.36
N THR A 119 16.50 -32.21 -11.18
CA THR A 119 17.94 -32.22 -11.35
C THR A 119 18.52 -30.97 -10.67
N THR A 120 19.34 -31.15 -9.63
CA THR A 120 20.07 -30.06 -8.97
C THR A 120 21.52 -30.08 -9.43
N VAL A 121 22.03 -28.91 -9.80
CA VAL A 121 23.40 -28.73 -10.29
C VAL A 121 24.13 -27.74 -9.40
N ILE A 122 25.31 -28.13 -8.93
CA ILE A 122 26.19 -27.22 -8.18
C ILE A 122 27.15 -26.60 -9.18
N ILE A 123 27.08 -25.28 -9.28
CA ILE A 123 27.90 -24.49 -10.22
C ILE A 123 28.73 -23.46 -9.49
N GLN A 124 29.92 -23.20 -10.01
CA GLN A 124 30.84 -22.16 -9.54
C GLN A 124 30.99 -21.08 -10.61
N GLY A 125 30.75 -19.83 -10.24
CA GLY A 125 30.98 -18.69 -11.13
C GLY A 125 32.49 -18.48 -11.35
N LYS A 126 32.88 -18.24 -12.60
CA LYS A 126 34.25 -17.96 -13.00
C LYS A 126 34.45 -16.49 -13.34
N GLN A 127 34.18 -16.08 -14.55
CA GLN A 127 34.37 -14.74 -15.08
C GLN A 127 33.07 -14.16 -15.58
N ARG A 128 32.94 -12.84 -15.57
CA ARG A 128 31.81 -12.14 -16.20
C ARG A 128 31.97 -12.04 -17.71
N PHE A 129 30.86 -12.13 -18.43
CA PHE A 129 30.82 -11.93 -19.86
C PHE A 129 29.62 -11.04 -20.25
N ARG A 130 29.70 -10.51 -21.47
CA ARG A 130 28.59 -9.81 -22.10
C ARG A 130 28.08 -10.64 -23.28
N LEU A 131 26.75 -10.81 -23.36
CA LEU A 131 26.11 -11.41 -24.54
C LEU A 131 26.31 -10.51 -25.75
N ARG A 132 26.65 -11.09 -26.91
CA ARG A 132 26.86 -10.38 -28.17
C ARG A 132 25.79 -10.73 -29.20
N GLU A 133 25.75 -11.96 -29.69
CA GLU A 133 24.81 -12.43 -30.69
C GLU A 133 24.31 -13.84 -30.37
N GLU A 134 23.03 -14.09 -30.63
CA GLU A 134 22.48 -15.44 -30.58
C GLU A 134 22.97 -16.24 -31.77
N ILE A 135 23.53 -17.43 -31.52
CA ILE A 135 23.98 -18.36 -32.57
C ILE A 135 22.94 -19.45 -32.79
N GLN A 136 22.26 -19.86 -31.71
CA GLN A 136 21.28 -20.94 -31.77
C GLN A 136 20.25 -20.78 -30.64
N SER A 137 18.98 -21.03 -30.96
CA SER A 137 17.88 -21.01 -29.97
C SER A 137 17.41 -22.41 -29.56
N GLU A 138 17.54 -23.39 -30.44
CA GLU A 138 17.11 -24.76 -30.20
C GLU A 138 18.29 -25.77 -30.36
N PRO A 139 18.43 -26.83 -29.53
CA PRO A 139 17.55 -27.25 -28.42
C PRO A 139 17.70 -26.43 -27.13
N TYR A 140 18.68 -25.55 -27.03
CA TYR A 140 18.91 -24.55 -25.99
C TYR A 140 19.71 -23.40 -26.57
N ILE A 141 19.70 -22.26 -25.87
CA ILE A 141 20.34 -21.02 -26.33
C ILE A 141 21.87 -21.18 -26.34
N LYS A 142 22.51 -20.90 -27.49
CA LYS A 142 23.95 -20.68 -27.62
C LYS A 142 24.20 -19.27 -28.10
N ALA A 143 25.13 -18.56 -27.49
CA ALA A 143 25.47 -17.20 -27.86
C ALA A 143 26.97 -16.99 -27.91
N SER A 144 27.39 -16.07 -28.80
CA SER A 144 28.74 -15.51 -28.76
C SER A 144 28.85 -14.50 -27.60
N ILE A 145 30.02 -14.47 -26.99
CA ILE A 145 30.27 -13.66 -25.81
C ILE A 145 31.51 -12.78 -25.94
N ASP A 146 31.46 -11.62 -25.29
CA ASP A 146 32.62 -10.79 -25.09
C ASP A 146 33.06 -10.83 -23.62
N LYS A 147 34.39 -10.83 -23.37
CA LYS A 147 34.91 -10.75 -22.01
C LYS A 147 34.53 -9.44 -21.35
N PHE A 148 33.95 -9.51 -20.16
CA PHE A 148 33.61 -8.34 -19.36
C PHE A 148 34.80 -7.99 -18.44
N LYS A 149 35.58 -6.96 -18.81
CA LYS A 149 36.76 -6.56 -18.03
C LYS A 149 36.34 -5.81 -16.76
N GLU A 150 36.80 -6.32 -15.62
CA GLU A 150 36.67 -5.62 -14.34
C GLU A 150 37.74 -4.53 -14.20
N ILE A 151 37.29 -3.36 -13.77
CA ILE A 151 38.16 -2.22 -13.48
C ILE A 151 38.50 -2.28 -11.99
N LYS A 152 39.70 -2.72 -11.66
CA LYS A 152 40.20 -2.72 -10.28
C LYS A 152 40.61 -1.29 -9.88
N PRO A 153 40.04 -0.70 -8.81
CA PRO A 153 40.42 0.64 -8.38
C PRO A 153 41.80 0.66 -7.77
N LYS A 154 42.45 1.83 -7.76
CA LYS A 154 43.65 2.03 -6.93
C LYS A 154 43.25 1.86 -5.47
N VAL A 155 44.00 1.01 -4.73
CA VAL A 155 43.72 0.71 -3.32
C VAL A 155 44.18 1.90 -2.48
N ASP A 156 43.31 2.89 -2.32
CA ASP A 156 43.50 4.02 -1.43
C ASP A 156 42.85 3.78 -0.05
N LYS A 157 43.10 4.69 0.89
CA LYS A 157 42.59 4.60 2.27
C LYS A 157 41.06 4.59 2.31
N GLU A 158 40.40 5.31 1.40
CA GLU A 158 38.92 5.39 1.34
C GLU A 158 38.32 4.06 0.92
N PHE A 159 38.86 3.43 -0.12
CA PHE A 159 38.37 2.13 -0.59
C PHE A 159 38.59 1.02 0.45
N LYS A 160 39.77 1.04 1.15
CA LYS A 160 40.01 0.10 2.28
C LYS A 160 38.97 0.28 3.38
N ASN A 161 38.67 1.50 3.76
CA ASN A 161 37.66 1.78 4.78
C ASN A 161 36.25 1.32 4.33
N MET A 162 35.88 1.56 3.07
CA MET A 162 34.61 1.10 2.50
C MET A 162 34.47 -0.42 2.58
N VAL A 163 35.50 -1.17 2.20
CA VAL A 163 35.52 -2.65 2.27
C VAL A 163 35.45 -3.13 3.73
N ALA A 164 36.12 -2.46 4.64
CA ALA A 164 36.04 -2.76 6.07
C ALA A 164 34.60 -2.53 6.61
N SER A 165 33.98 -1.43 6.24
CA SER A 165 32.59 -1.15 6.62
C SER A 165 31.61 -2.18 6.05
N ILE A 166 31.77 -2.58 4.79
CA ILE A 166 30.97 -3.66 4.18
C ILE A 166 31.09 -4.96 5.00
N LYS A 167 32.32 -5.33 5.36
CA LYS A 167 32.60 -6.54 6.15
C LYS A 167 31.97 -6.48 7.54
N GLU A 168 32.06 -5.33 8.21
CA GLU A 168 31.50 -5.10 9.52
C GLU A 168 29.96 -5.13 9.51
N MET A 169 29.34 -4.42 8.56
CA MET A 169 27.87 -4.42 8.42
C MET A 169 27.32 -5.79 8.07
N ALA A 170 27.99 -6.54 7.19
CA ALA A 170 27.57 -7.90 6.88
C ALA A 170 27.64 -8.82 8.11
N MET A 171 28.67 -8.68 8.96
CA MET A 171 28.76 -9.41 10.23
C MET A 171 27.65 -9.00 11.21
N GLN A 172 27.32 -7.71 11.30
CA GLN A 172 26.23 -7.22 12.15
C GLN A 172 24.86 -7.74 11.68
N ILE A 173 24.61 -7.75 10.37
CA ILE A 173 23.39 -8.33 9.78
C ILE A 173 23.25 -9.80 10.15
N ILE A 174 24.33 -10.58 10.05
CA ILE A 174 24.34 -12.01 10.45
C ILE A 174 24.01 -12.17 11.94
N GLN A 175 24.59 -11.36 12.81
CA GLN A 175 24.33 -11.42 14.24
C GLN A 175 22.89 -11.05 14.61
N LEU A 176 22.29 -10.12 13.89
CA LEU A 176 20.92 -9.67 14.12
C LEU A 176 19.86 -10.55 13.42
N SER A 177 20.27 -11.38 12.48
CA SER A 177 19.39 -12.28 11.71
C SER A 177 19.35 -13.66 12.35
N HIS A 178 18.18 -14.08 12.82
CA HIS A 178 17.98 -15.42 13.42
C HIS A 178 18.00 -16.56 12.39
N ASN A 179 17.96 -16.23 11.10
CA ASN A 179 17.85 -17.20 10.00
C ASN A 179 19.19 -17.48 9.31
N ILE A 180 20.27 -16.79 9.66
CA ILE A 180 21.60 -16.97 9.04
C ILE A 180 22.50 -17.70 10.05
N PRO A 181 23.13 -18.83 9.68
CA PRO A 181 24.05 -19.54 10.57
C PRO A 181 25.24 -18.66 10.96
N SER A 182 25.67 -18.78 12.21
CA SER A 182 26.82 -18.01 12.76
C SER A 182 28.14 -18.30 12.04
N GLU A 183 28.27 -19.47 11.38
CA GLU A 183 29.40 -19.89 10.58
C GLU A 183 29.64 -18.99 9.37
N ALA A 184 28.56 -18.35 8.85
CA ALA A 184 28.68 -17.38 7.76
C ALA A 184 29.51 -16.13 8.16
N ALA A 185 29.46 -15.72 9.42
CA ALA A 185 30.29 -14.62 9.93
C ALA A 185 31.78 -14.99 9.94
N ILE A 186 32.09 -16.25 10.24
CA ILE A 186 33.47 -16.76 10.20
C ILE A 186 34.00 -16.79 8.77
N ALA A 187 33.15 -17.23 7.82
CA ALA A 187 33.50 -17.23 6.39
C ALA A 187 33.84 -15.81 5.90
N ILE A 188 32.94 -14.81 6.15
CA ILE A 188 33.19 -13.42 5.77
C ILE A 188 34.44 -12.84 6.40
N LYS A 189 34.73 -13.20 7.66
CA LYS A 189 35.93 -12.73 8.36
C LYS A 189 37.22 -13.22 7.68
N ASN A 190 37.23 -14.43 7.15
CA ASN A 190 38.41 -15.08 6.57
C ASN A 190 38.60 -14.85 5.06
N ILE A 191 37.65 -14.17 4.38
CA ILE A 191 37.82 -13.80 2.97
C ILE A 191 38.87 -12.70 2.83
N GLU A 192 39.97 -13.01 2.09
CA GLU A 192 41.09 -12.11 1.83
C GLU A 192 40.89 -11.28 0.54
N SER A 193 40.34 -11.88 -0.52
CA SER A 193 40.09 -11.18 -1.78
C SER A 193 38.94 -10.19 -1.64
N THR A 194 39.23 -8.92 -1.94
CA THR A 194 38.23 -7.83 -1.91
C THR A 194 37.13 -8.01 -2.97
N SER A 195 37.51 -8.47 -4.17
CA SER A 195 36.55 -8.71 -5.25
C SER A 195 35.63 -9.87 -4.91
N PHE A 196 36.19 -10.97 -4.41
CA PHE A 196 35.41 -12.12 -3.94
C PHE A 196 34.48 -11.77 -2.78
N LEU A 197 34.97 -10.99 -1.80
CA LEU A 197 34.14 -10.53 -0.68
C LEU A 197 32.88 -9.76 -1.17
N ILE A 198 33.08 -8.80 -2.07
CA ILE A 198 31.99 -8.00 -2.63
C ILE A 198 31.02 -8.90 -3.40
N ASN A 199 31.52 -9.82 -4.23
CA ASN A 199 30.69 -10.76 -4.99
C ASN A 199 29.92 -11.72 -4.07
N PHE A 200 30.57 -12.26 -3.03
CA PHE A 200 29.96 -13.14 -2.05
C PHE A 200 28.81 -12.46 -1.30
N ILE A 201 29.04 -11.23 -0.84
CA ILE A 201 28.01 -10.45 -0.15
C ILE A 201 26.87 -10.10 -1.12
N SER A 202 27.15 -9.64 -2.35
CA SER A 202 26.14 -9.33 -3.36
C SER A 202 25.24 -10.52 -3.70
N SER A 203 25.81 -11.73 -3.73
CA SER A 203 25.07 -12.96 -3.99
C SER A 203 24.10 -13.30 -2.85
N ASN A 204 24.55 -13.13 -1.59
CA ASN A 204 23.83 -13.60 -0.40
C ASN A 204 22.96 -12.52 0.29
N MET A 205 23.06 -11.24 -0.12
CA MET A 205 22.24 -10.17 0.45
C MET A 205 20.75 -10.36 0.10
N ASN A 206 19.88 -9.85 0.96
CA ASN A 206 18.44 -9.87 0.75
C ASN A 206 18.02 -8.73 -0.19
N ALA A 207 18.16 -8.95 -1.48
CA ALA A 207 17.82 -7.99 -2.52
C ALA A 207 17.17 -8.68 -3.72
N ASP A 208 16.33 -7.95 -4.44
CA ASP A 208 15.67 -8.43 -5.65
C ASP A 208 16.67 -8.78 -6.75
N VAL A 209 16.29 -9.70 -7.65
CA VAL A 209 17.13 -10.16 -8.77
C VAL A 209 17.62 -8.99 -9.63
N ALA A 210 16.76 -8.00 -9.88
CA ALA A 210 17.10 -6.80 -10.65
C ALA A 210 18.21 -5.98 -9.99
N VAL A 211 18.19 -5.86 -8.66
CA VAL A 211 19.22 -5.16 -7.89
C VAL A 211 20.54 -5.93 -7.92
N LYS A 212 20.51 -7.25 -7.71
CA LYS A 212 21.71 -8.09 -7.83
C LYS A 212 22.29 -8.05 -9.23
N GLN A 213 21.45 -8.06 -10.25
CA GLN A 213 21.87 -7.94 -11.65
C GLN A 213 22.55 -6.59 -11.93
N SER A 214 22.00 -5.48 -11.44
CA SER A 214 22.62 -4.17 -11.58
C SER A 214 24.02 -4.12 -10.96
N MET A 215 24.24 -4.79 -9.83
CA MET A 215 25.56 -4.92 -9.20
C MET A 215 26.51 -5.77 -10.06
N LEU A 216 26.04 -6.84 -10.70
CA LEU A 216 26.84 -7.67 -11.59
C LEU A 216 27.29 -6.87 -12.82
N GLU A 217 26.49 -5.94 -13.32
CA GLU A 217 26.75 -5.12 -14.51
C GLU A 217 27.75 -3.98 -14.27
N VAL A 218 28.00 -3.59 -13.02
CA VAL A 218 28.99 -2.54 -12.71
C VAL A 218 30.39 -3.03 -12.94
N ALA A 219 31.10 -2.40 -13.88
CA ALA A 219 32.47 -2.78 -14.23
C ALA A 219 33.50 -2.36 -13.17
N ASN A 220 33.31 -1.19 -12.55
CA ASN A 220 34.23 -0.64 -11.55
C ASN A 220 33.91 -1.24 -10.16
N LEU A 221 34.91 -1.88 -9.57
CA LEU A 221 34.75 -2.55 -8.26
C LEU A 221 34.42 -1.55 -7.13
N ARG A 222 34.91 -0.29 -7.20
CA ARG A 222 34.60 0.74 -6.19
C ARG A 222 33.14 1.12 -6.22
N ASP A 223 32.58 1.31 -7.42
CA ASP A 223 31.19 1.70 -7.59
C ASP A 223 30.25 0.56 -7.16
N ARG A 224 30.64 -0.70 -7.45
CA ARG A 224 29.93 -1.88 -6.96
C ARG A 224 29.97 -1.97 -5.43
N ALA A 225 31.12 -1.75 -4.81
CA ALA A 225 31.26 -1.72 -3.36
C ALA A 225 30.37 -0.65 -2.72
N LYS A 226 30.23 0.51 -3.36
CA LYS A 226 29.34 1.57 -2.88
C LYS A 226 27.87 1.14 -2.91
N LEU A 227 27.40 0.53 -3.99
CA LEU A 227 26.04 0.00 -4.09
C LEU A 227 25.78 -1.08 -3.01
N VAL A 228 26.73 -1.98 -2.78
CA VAL A 228 26.62 -3.00 -1.73
C VAL A 228 26.53 -2.34 -0.36
N LEU A 229 27.34 -1.33 -0.07
CA LEU A 229 27.34 -0.60 1.19
C LEU A 229 26.01 0.11 1.44
N GLU A 230 25.44 0.75 0.43
CA GLU A 230 24.13 1.41 0.49
C GLU A 230 23.01 0.42 0.85
N HIS A 231 23.00 -0.74 0.19
CA HIS A 231 22.01 -1.80 0.48
C HIS A 231 22.17 -2.41 1.86
N LEU A 232 23.40 -2.74 2.28
CA LEU A 232 23.66 -3.28 3.63
C LEU A 232 23.25 -2.27 4.71
N THR A 233 23.49 -0.98 4.48
CA THR A 233 23.07 0.08 5.43
C THR A 233 21.54 0.09 5.60
N SER A 234 20.80 0.00 4.51
CA SER A 234 19.34 -0.05 4.54
C SER A 234 18.81 -1.31 5.22
N GLU A 235 19.42 -2.46 4.94
CA GLU A 235 19.04 -3.75 5.53
C GLU A 235 19.33 -3.78 7.03
N LEU A 236 20.48 -3.27 7.46
CA LEU A 236 20.85 -3.15 8.88
C LEU A 236 19.87 -2.28 9.66
N GLN A 237 19.52 -1.10 9.11
CA GLN A 237 18.54 -0.21 9.73
C GLN A 237 17.15 -0.86 9.88
N MET A 238 16.72 -1.63 8.88
CA MET A 238 15.47 -2.38 8.94
C MET A 238 15.50 -3.47 10.02
N LEU A 239 16.61 -4.21 10.13
CA LEU A 239 16.79 -5.26 11.14
C LEU A 239 16.87 -4.67 12.55
N GLU A 240 17.58 -3.57 12.74
CA GLU A 240 17.64 -2.87 14.03
C GLU A 240 16.26 -2.36 14.46
N LEU A 241 15.50 -1.75 13.55
CA LEU A 241 14.14 -1.29 13.84
C LEU A 241 13.22 -2.47 14.20
N ARG A 242 13.34 -3.58 13.46
CA ARG A 242 12.56 -4.80 13.73
C ARG A 242 12.91 -5.39 15.11
N ASN A 243 14.18 -5.44 15.46
CA ASN A 243 14.66 -5.92 16.77
C ASN A 243 14.23 -4.97 17.89
N GLN A 244 14.27 -3.64 17.69
CA GLN A 244 13.77 -2.67 18.67
C GLN A 244 12.27 -2.85 18.94
N ILE A 245 11.48 -3.09 17.89
CA ILE A 245 10.05 -3.38 18.02
C ILE A 245 9.83 -4.70 18.76
N GLN A 246 10.56 -5.75 18.39
CA GLN A 246 10.48 -7.05 19.10
C GLN A 246 10.93 -6.96 20.55
N PHE A 247 12.01 -6.22 20.82
CA PHE A 247 12.50 -5.99 22.19
C PHE A 247 11.48 -5.21 23.01
N LYS A 248 10.84 -4.19 22.42
CA LYS A 248 9.78 -3.42 23.10
C LYS A 248 8.56 -4.28 23.43
N VAL A 249 8.14 -5.10 22.46
CA VAL A 249 7.05 -6.09 22.66
C VAL A 249 7.45 -7.12 23.72
N ARG A 250 8.70 -7.60 23.70
CA ARG A 250 9.22 -8.56 24.70
C ARG A 250 9.36 -7.94 26.08
N THR A 251 9.81 -6.68 26.16
CA THR A 251 9.92 -5.93 27.44
C THR A 251 8.53 -5.66 28.05
N ASP A 252 7.53 -5.37 27.20
CA ASP A 252 6.15 -5.22 27.67
C ASP A 252 5.55 -6.57 28.13
N LEU A 253 5.92 -7.68 27.45
CA LEU A 253 5.57 -9.04 27.86
C LEU A 253 6.32 -9.46 29.14
N ASP A 254 7.64 -9.17 29.22
CA ASP A 254 8.46 -9.45 30.42
C ASP A 254 7.99 -8.62 31.62
N LYS A 255 7.53 -7.37 31.39
CA LYS A 255 6.92 -6.54 32.44
C LYS A 255 5.60 -7.13 32.90
N GLN A 256 4.74 -7.62 31.99
CA GLN A 256 3.53 -8.36 32.34
C GLN A 256 3.84 -9.66 33.04
N GLN A 257 4.87 -10.42 32.61
CA GLN A 257 5.32 -11.63 33.28
C GLN A 257 5.94 -11.31 34.64
N ARG A 258 6.72 -10.24 34.77
CA ARG A 258 7.31 -9.81 36.03
C ARG A 258 6.26 -9.31 37.01
N ASP A 259 5.27 -8.56 36.54
CA ASP A 259 4.12 -8.14 37.35
C ASP A 259 3.26 -9.38 37.74
N TYR A 260 3.15 -10.36 36.86
CA TYR A 260 2.53 -11.65 37.14
C TYR A 260 3.37 -12.44 38.17
N PHE A 261 4.71 -12.50 38.02
CA PHE A 261 5.62 -13.20 38.95
C PHE A 261 5.68 -12.51 40.31
N LEU A 262 5.72 -11.17 40.35
CA LEU A 262 5.63 -10.38 41.57
C LEU A 262 4.28 -10.56 42.27
N ASN A 263 3.20 -10.60 41.51
CA ASN A 263 1.87 -10.93 42.05
C ASN A 263 1.79 -12.38 42.57
N GLN A 264 2.50 -13.30 41.92
CA GLN A 264 2.58 -14.70 42.38
C GLN A 264 3.48 -14.81 43.62
N GLN A 265 4.58 -14.10 43.71
CA GLN A 265 5.41 -13.98 44.92
C GLN A 265 4.63 -13.29 46.05
N LEU A 266 3.87 -12.23 45.75
CA LEU A 266 2.96 -11.59 46.71
C LEU A 266 1.91 -12.58 47.20
N LYS A 267 1.39 -13.45 46.31
CA LYS A 267 0.43 -14.51 46.62
C LYS A 267 1.05 -15.60 47.51
N THR A 268 2.28 -16.03 47.17
CA THR A 268 3.01 -17.02 48.03
C THR A 268 3.35 -16.44 49.40
N ILE A 269 3.77 -15.18 49.49
CA ILE A 269 4.02 -14.47 50.73
C ILE A 269 2.70 -14.24 51.51
N GLN A 270 1.60 -13.98 50.82
CA GLN A 270 0.28 -13.89 51.43
C GLN A 270 -0.22 -15.26 51.91
N GLU A 271 0.09 -16.37 51.21
CA GLU A 271 -0.21 -17.73 51.65
C GLU A 271 0.62 -18.13 52.86
N GLU A 272 1.91 -17.75 52.90
CA GLU A 272 2.77 -17.99 54.11
C GLU A 272 2.37 -17.09 55.31
N LEU A 273 1.75 -15.93 55.06
CA LEU A 273 1.22 -15.02 56.09
C LEU A 273 -0.23 -15.32 56.50
N GLY A 274 -0.84 -16.43 56.02
CA GLY A 274 -2.20 -16.85 56.37
C GLY A 274 -3.30 -16.17 55.57
N GLY A 275 -2.99 -15.63 54.37
CA GLY A 275 -3.95 -14.99 53.48
C GLY A 275 -4.36 -15.85 52.30
N ASN A 276 -5.63 -16.15 52.19
CA ASN A 276 -6.41 -16.84 51.17
C ASN A 276 -6.08 -18.33 50.95
N SER A 277 -6.77 -19.15 51.69
CA SER A 277 -6.93 -20.57 51.29
C SER A 277 -7.65 -20.63 49.92
N PRO A 278 -7.36 -21.65 49.07
CA PRO A 278 -8.09 -21.89 47.80
C PRO A 278 -9.61 -21.84 47.97
N ASP A 279 -10.12 -22.25 49.13
CA ASP A 279 -11.53 -22.23 49.48
C ASP A 279 -12.10 -20.79 49.58
N LEU A 280 -11.30 -19.83 50.10
CA LEU A 280 -11.69 -18.41 50.13
C LEU A 280 -11.73 -17.79 48.73
N GLU A 281 -10.84 -18.18 47.82
CA GLU A 281 -10.86 -17.74 46.42
C GLU A 281 -12.10 -18.25 45.69
N ILE A 282 -12.44 -19.50 45.87
CA ILE A 282 -13.65 -20.12 45.33
C ILE A 282 -14.91 -19.45 45.87
N GLU A 283 -14.97 -19.16 47.19
CA GLU A 283 -16.10 -18.48 47.82
C GLU A 283 -16.23 -17.03 47.30
N ASN A 284 -15.12 -16.30 47.13
CA ASN A 284 -15.11 -14.97 46.50
C ASN A 284 -15.66 -15.00 45.07
N LEU A 285 -15.23 -15.97 44.24
CA LEU A 285 -15.77 -16.15 42.90
C LEU A 285 -17.28 -16.46 42.95
N ARG A 286 -17.74 -17.28 43.88
CA ARG A 286 -19.15 -17.60 44.08
C ARG A 286 -19.98 -16.37 44.46
N GLU A 287 -19.50 -15.59 45.43
CA GLU A 287 -20.16 -14.34 45.84
C GLU A 287 -20.25 -13.31 44.71
N ARG A 288 -19.19 -13.16 43.94
CA ARG A 288 -19.17 -12.27 42.77
C ARG A 288 -20.12 -12.71 41.67
N GLY A 289 -20.24 -14.05 41.46
CA GLY A 289 -21.18 -14.67 40.53
C GLY A 289 -22.64 -14.43 40.90
N ILE A 290 -23.00 -14.61 42.19
CA ILE A 290 -24.36 -14.39 42.68
C ILE A 290 -24.84 -12.93 42.48
N LYS A 291 -23.93 -11.95 42.50
CA LYS A 291 -24.26 -10.55 42.32
C LYS A 291 -24.55 -10.20 40.83
N LYS A 292 -24.26 -11.10 39.87
CA LYS A 292 -24.44 -10.87 38.44
C LYS A 292 -25.87 -11.25 37.99
N LYS A 293 -26.37 -10.50 37.00
CA LYS A 293 -27.69 -10.76 36.39
C LYS A 293 -27.57 -11.73 35.22
N TRP A 294 -27.20 -12.97 35.53
CA TRP A 294 -27.01 -14.01 34.53
C TRP A 294 -28.31 -14.68 34.06
N SER A 295 -28.30 -15.25 32.86
CA SER A 295 -29.33 -16.20 32.43
C SER A 295 -29.18 -17.50 33.20
N LYS A 296 -30.23 -18.34 33.16
CA LYS A 296 -30.16 -19.68 33.75
C LYS A 296 -28.99 -20.49 33.22
N GLU A 297 -28.73 -20.41 31.93
CA GLU A 297 -27.67 -21.16 31.24
C GLU A 297 -26.29 -20.73 31.74
N VAL A 298 -26.00 -19.43 31.74
CA VAL A 298 -24.71 -18.87 32.21
C VAL A 298 -24.48 -19.24 33.67
N ASN A 299 -25.50 -19.10 34.50
CA ASN A 299 -25.39 -19.44 35.93
C ASN A 299 -25.12 -20.95 36.14
N THR A 300 -25.81 -21.82 35.40
CA THR A 300 -25.59 -23.27 35.48
C THR A 300 -24.19 -23.65 35.02
N HIS A 301 -23.73 -23.07 33.94
CA HIS A 301 -22.36 -23.29 33.39
C HIS A 301 -21.30 -22.82 34.38
N PHE A 302 -21.44 -21.59 34.89
CA PHE A 302 -20.50 -21.03 35.87
C PHE A 302 -20.38 -21.89 37.11
N ASN A 303 -21.50 -22.33 37.70
CA ASN A 303 -21.49 -23.18 38.88
C ASN A 303 -20.83 -24.53 38.60
N LYS A 304 -21.11 -25.13 37.42
CA LYS A 304 -20.48 -26.40 37.01
C LYS A 304 -18.95 -26.25 36.90
N GLU A 305 -18.49 -25.16 36.31
CA GLU A 305 -17.04 -24.90 36.15
C GLU A 305 -16.39 -24.48 37.50
N LEU A 306 -17.13 -23.83 38.39
CA LEU A 306 -16.69 -23.54 39.76
C LEU A 306 -16.56 -24.82 40.61
N ASP A 307 -17.54 -25.76 40.51
CA ASP A 307 -17.48 -27.05 41.17
C ASP A 307 -16.31 -27.92 40.63
N LYS A 308 -15.97 -27.77 39.36
CA LYS A 308 -14.82 -28.40 38.76
C LYS A 308 -13.52 -27.82 39.35
N LEU A 309 -13.41 -26.49 39.50
CA LEU A 309 -12.27 -25.81 40.12
C LEU A 309 -12.05 -26.32 41.57
N ALA A 310 -13.15 -26.48 42.34
CA ALA A 310 -13.10 -26.99 43.73
C ALA A 310 -12.52 -28.41 43.85
N ARG A 311 -12.56 -29.20 42.78
CA ARG A 311 -11.99 -30.57 42.72
C ARG A 311 -10.60 -30.63 42.12
N MET A 312 -10.09 -29.53 41.60
CA MET A 312 -8.75 -29.48 40.96
C MET A 312 -7.66 -29.30 42.01
N ASN A 313 -6.48 -29.85 41.73
CA ASN A 313 -5.32 -29.62 42.56
C ASN A 313 -4.83 -28.15 42.34
N PRO A 314 -4.77 -27.33 43.40
CA PRO A 314 -4.30 -25.94 43.30
C PRO A 314 -2.86 -25.76 42.72
N ALA A 315 -2.01 -26.79 42.85
CA ALA A 315 -0.65 -26.79 42.33
C ALA A 315 -0.58 -27.14 40.83
N ALA A 316 -1.70 -27.54 40.20
CA ALA A 316 -1.73 -27.86 38.78
C ALA A 316 -1.81 -26.59 37.93
N ALA A 317 -1.11 -26.57 36.78
CA ALA A 317 -1.14 -25.45 35.84
C ALA A 317 -2.54 -25.09 35.33
N ASP A 318 -3.40 -26.13 35.18
CA ASP A 318 -4.79 -26.00 34.76
C ASP A 318 -5.66 -25.24 35.76
N TYR A 319 -5.30 -25.22 37.06
CA TYR A 319 -6.00 -24.48 38.10
C TYR A 319 -6.03 -22.98 37.83
N SER A 320 -4.88 -22.40 37.47
CA SER A 320 -4.77 -20.98 37.10
C SER A 320 -5.53 -20.64 35.80
N VAL A 321 -5.55 -21.53 34.83
CA VAL A 321 -6.35 -21.37 33.60
C VAL A 321 -7.83 -21.36 33.92
N GLN A 322 -8.28 -22.25 34.83
CA GLN A 322 -9.67 -22.34 35.25
C GLN A 322 -10.15 -21.11 36.05
N ILE A 323 -9.30 -20.57 36.93
CA ILE A 323 -9.58 -19.31 37.64
C ILE A 323 -9.74 -18.16 36.64
N ASN A 324 -8.78 -17.98 35.75
CA ASN A 324 -8.83 -16.90 34.70
C ASN A 324 -10.09 -17.04 33.85
N TYR A 325 -10.52 -18.26 33.55
CA TYR A 325 -11.76 -18.53 32.82
C TYR A 325 -12.99 -18.08 33.59
N LEU A 326 -13.08 -18.44 34.87
CA LEU A 326 -14.21 -18.06 35.75
C LEU A 326 -14.22 -16.53 35.99
N GLU A 327 -13.08 -15.92 36.18
CA GLU A 327 -12.96 -14.45 36.24
C GLU A 327 -13.43 -13.78 34.94
N LEU A 328 -13.08 -14.33 33.77
CA LEU A 328 -13.57 -13.83 32.50
C LEU A 328 -15.11 -13.89 32.44
N LEU A 329 -15.72 -15.02 32.85
CA LEU A 329 -17.18 -15.15 32.86
C LEU A 329 -17.84 -14.11 33.78
N ILE A 330 -17.25 -13.82 34.96
CA ILE A 330 -17.71 -12.78 35.86
C ILE A 330 -17.56 -11.39 35.29
N ASP A 331 -16.44 -11.11 34.62
CA ASP A 331 -16.12 -9.79 34.07
C ASP A 331 -16.88 -9.46 32.78
N LEU A 332 -17.42 -10.47 32.10
CA LEU A 332 -18.25 -10.24 30.92
C LEU A 332 -19.57 -9.57 31.31
N PRO A 333 -20.03 -8.59 30.53
CA PRO A 333 -21.22 -7.81 30.83
C PRO A 333 -22.51 -8.52 30.39
N TRP A 334 -22.75 -9.73 30.93
CA TRP A 334 -23.99 -10.48 30.66
C TRP A 334 -25.22 -9.67 31.09
N ASN A 335 -26.10 -9.35 30.11
CA ASN A 335 -27.32 -8.57 30.39
C ASN A 335 -27.10 -7.20 31.05
N GLU A 336 -25.89 -6.65 30.96
CA GLU A 336 -25.56 -5.30 31.45
C GLU A 336 -25.67 -4.28 30.31
N PHE A 337 -26.74 -3.47 30.31
CA PHE A 337 -27.05 -2.52 29.26
C PHE A 337 -26.94 -1.08 29.74
N THR A 338 -26.36 -0.21 28.88
CA THR A 338 -26.49 1.25 29.06
C THR A 338 -27.86 1.71 28.57
N LYS A 339 -28.45 2.71 29.23
CA LYS A 339 -29.74 3.28 28.81
C LYS A 339 -29.58 4.05 27.52
N ASP A 340 -30.33 3.66 26.50
CA ASP A 340 -30.30 4.31 25.18
C ASP A 340 -31.00 5.66 25.21
N ASN A 341 -30.38 6.62 24.48
CA ASN A 341 -30.96 7.93 24.27
C ASN A 341 -31.19 8.18 22.79
N PHE A 342 -32.43 8.00 22.33
CA PHE A 342 -32.84 8.25 20.94
C PHE A 342 -33.40 9.66 20.74
N ASP A 343 -32.83 10.69 21.37
CA ASP A 343 -33.10 12.09 21.07
C ASP A 343 -32.38 12.51 19.79
N LEU A 344 -33.14 12.50 18.67
CA LEU A 344 -32.62 12.87 17.34
C LEU A 344 -32.16 14.33 17.26
N LYS A 345 -32.79 15.24 18.04
CA LYS A 345 -32.36 16.65 18.08
C LYS A 345 -30.99 16.78 18.72
N ARG A 346 -30.77 16.06 19.83
CA ARG A 346 -29.47 15.96 20.48
C ARG A 346 -28.42 15.31 19.58
N ALA A 347 -28.78 14.21 18.92
CA ALA A 347 -27.90 13.52 17.98
C ALA A 347 -27.41 14.46 16.86
N LYS A 348 -28.35 15.21 16.25
CA LYS A 348 -28.02 16.22 15.23
C LYS A 348 -27.05 17.27 15.77
N LYS A 349 -27.31 17.85 16.96
CA LYS A 349 -26.41 18.83 17.58
C LYS A 349 -25.01 18.29 17.84
N ILE A 350 -24.88 17.03 18.28
CA ILE A 350 -23.57 16.41 18.52
C ILE A 350 -22.83 16.20 17.21
N LEU A 351 -23.49 15.67 16.17
CA LEU A 351 -22.91 15.49 14.85
C LEU A 351 -22.46 16.82 14.22
N GLU A 352 -23.26 17.87 14.37
CA GLU A 352 -22.91 19.22 13.88
C GLU A 352 -21.73 19.84 14.65
N LYS A 353 -21.68 19.61 15.96
CA LYS A 353 -20.57 20.10 16.80
C LYS A 353 -19.26 19.37 16.54
N ASP A 354 -19.30 18.04 16.40
CA ASP A 354 -18.11 17.22 16.32
C ASP A 354 -17.57 17.11 14.87
N HIS A 355 -18.42 17.38 13.83
CA HIS A 355 -18.05 17.27 12.41
C HIS A 355 -18.55 18.48 11.61
N TYR A 356 -17.65 19.16 10.94
CA TYR A 356 -18.00 20.21 10.00
C TYR A 356 -18.26 19.62 8.60
N GLY A 357 -19.21 20.16 7.86
CA GLY A 357 -19.62 19.58 6.55
C GLY A 357 -20.32 18.24 6.68
N LEU A 358 -20.18 17.37 5.67
CA LEU A 358 -20.76 16.02 5.64
C LEU A 358 -22.29 15.99 5.80
N ASP A 359 -23.02 16.98 5.28
CA ASP A 359 -24.44 17.15 5.53
C ASP A 359 -25.30 15.95 5.09
N LYS A 360 -24.95 15.32 3.93
CA LYS A 360 -25.60 14.09 3.45
C LYS A 360 -25.38 12.91 4.40
N VAL A 361 -24.13 12.72 4.84
CA VAL A 361 -23.76 11.64 5.76
C VAL A 361 -24.48 11.78 7.09
N LYS A 362 -24.49 12.99 7.66
CA LYS A 362 -25.22 13.29 8.91
C LYS A 362 -26.72 13.03 8.77
N ARG A 363 -27.33 13.41 7.63
CA ARG A 363 -28.73 13.15 7.35
C ARG A 363 -29.03 11.65 7.34
N ARG A 364 -28.22 10.87 6.60
CA ARG A 364 -28.38 9.40 6.54
C ARG A 364 -28.21 8.75 7.91
N ILE A 365 -27.25 9.21 8.72
CA ILE A 365 -27.09 8.73 10.10
C ILE A 365 -28.34 9.05 10.93
N ILE A 366 -28.91 10.26 10.83
CA ILE A 366 -30.13 10.62 11.57
C ILE A 366 -31.34 9.82 11.09
N GLU A 367 -31.50 9.59 9.79
CA GLU A 367 -32.53 8.73 9.21
C GLU A 367 -32.42 7.31 9.77
N TYR A 368 -31.21 6.74 9.78
CA TYR A 368 -30.95 5.42 10.34
C TYR A 368 -31.33 5.34 11.85
N LEU A 369 -30.90 6.32 12.65
CA LEU A 369 -31.24 6.40 14.07
C LEU A 369 -32.76 6.58 14.30
N ALA A 370 -33.46 7.29 13.38
CA ALA A 370 -34.91 7.45 13.44
C ALA A 370 -35.62 6.12 13.20
N VAL A 371 -35.16 5.31 12.26
CA VAL A 371 -35.72 3.96 12.01
C VAL A 371 -35.53 3.07 13.24
N LEU A 372 -34.31 3.04 13.82
CA LEU A 372 -34.05 2.28 15.05
C LEU A 372 -34.94 2.70 16.21
N LYS A 373 -35.18 4.02 16.35
CA LYS A 373 -36.09 4.56 17.37
C LYS A 373 -37.52 4.08 17.18
N LEU A 374 -38.02 4.10 15.94
CA LEU A 374 -39.40 3.74 15.61
C LEU A 374 -39.64 2.21 15.72
N LYS A 375 -38.64 1.44 15.26
CA LYS A 375 -38.73 -0.04 15.27
C LYS A 375 -38.56 -0.62 16.66
N ASN A 376 -37.91 0.13 17.57
CA ASN A 376 -37.55 -0.30 18.92
C ASN A 376 -36.79 -1.65 18.95
N ASP A 377 -36.08 -1.92 17.84
CA ASP A 377 -35.28 -3.14 17.63
C ASP A 377 -33.96 -2.74 16.94
N MET A 378 -32.87 -3.40 17.32
CA MET A 378 -31.54 -3.17 16.71
C MET A 378 -31.30 -4.03 15.47
N LYS A 379 -32.25 -4.87 15.07
CA LYS A 379 -32.19 -5.65 13.82
C LYS A 379 -32.34 -4.73 12.62
N ALA A 380 -31.24 -4.11 12.24
CA ALA A 380 -31.12 -3.25 11.04
C ALA A 380 -29.82 -3.58 10.32
N PRO A 381 -29.72 -3.25 9.02
CA PRO A 381 -28.48 -3.36 8.28
C PRO A 381 -27.35 -2.61 8.98
N ILE A 382 -26.11 -3.10 8.86
CA ILE A 382 -24.96 -2.51 9.51
C ILE A 382 -24.56 -1.24 8.75
N LEU A 383 -24.32 -0.14 9.45
CA LEU A 383 -23.78 1.06 8.81
C LEU A 383 -22.34 0.84 8.34
N CYS A 384 -22.10 0.99 7.04
CA CYS A 384 -20.75 0.97 6.47
C CYS A 384 -20.38 2.35 5.95
N LEU A 385 -19.40 3.00 6.59
CA LEU A 385 -18.87 4.29 6.19
C LEU A 385 -17.70 4.08 5.22
N VAL A 386 -17.91 4.42 3.95
CA VAL A 386 -16.91 4.18 2.89
C VAL A 386 -16.37 5.51 2.36
N GLY A 387 -15.07 5.61 2.16
CA GLY A 387 -14.45 6.81 1.58
C GLY A 387 -12.95 6.90 1.85
N PRO A 388 -12.28 7.93 1.34
CA PRO A 388 -10.84 8.06 1.44
C PRO A 388 -10.36 8.15 2.90
N PRO A 389 -9.06 7.91 3.15
CA PRO A 389 -8.50 8.03 4.49
C PRO A 389 -8.54 9.48 5.01
N GLY A 390 -8.74 9.65 6.32
CA GLY A 390 -8.69 10.97 6.96
C GLY A 390 -9.95 11.82 6.86
N VAL A 391 -11.06 11.30 6.33
CA VAL A 391 -12.35 12.04 6.24
C VAL A 391 -13.21 11.91 7.51
N GLY A 392 -12.74 11.24 8.54
CA GLY A 392 -13.43 11.19 9.84
C GLY A 392 -14.39 10.02 10.03
N LYS A 393 -14.32 8.95 9.23
CA LYS A 393 -15.18 7.75 9.36
C LYS A 393 -15.22 7.20 10.79
N THR A 394 -14.07 6.94 11.37
CA THR A 394 -13.95 6.37 12.73
C THR A 394 -14.45 7.35 13.81
N SER A 395 -14.27 8.66 13.61
CA SER A 395 -14.77 9.68 14.54
C SER A 395 -16.29 9.86 14.47
N LEU A 396 -16.91 9.64 13.31
CA LEU A 396 -18.37 9.58 13.19
C LEU A 396 -18.97 8.49 14.07
N GLY A 397 -18.38 7.28 14.08
CA GLY A 397 -18.79 6.21 14.98
C GLY A 397 -18.73 6.60 16.45
N LYS A 398 -17.69 7.33 16.86
CA LYS A 398 -17.56 7.88 18.22
C LYS A 398 -18.66 8.88 18.56
N SER A 399 -19.01 9.75 17.61
CA SER A 399 -20.07 10.75 17.79
C SER A 399 -21.47 10.11 17.83
N ILE A 400 -21.69 9.03 17.08
CA ILE A 400 -22.91 8.22 17.16
C ILE A 400 -23.03 7.60 18.56
N ALA A 401 -21.97 6.98 19.08
CA ALA A 401 -21.94 6.41 20.43
C ALA A 401 -22.30 7.47 21.50
N LYS A 402 -21.67 8.63 21.40
CA LYS A 402 -21.92 9.78 22.29
C LYS A 402 -23.38 10.27 22.20
N SER A 403 -23.98 10.28 21.03
CA SER A 403 -25.37 10.71 20.83
C SER A 403 -26.36 9.76 21.46
N LEU A 404 -26.12 8.45 21.36
CA LEU A 404 -26.93 7.39 21.94
C LEU A 404 -26.71 7.18 23.46
N GLY A 405 -25.62 7.75 24.02
CA GLY A 405 -25.22 7.53 25.41
C GLY A 405 -24.60 6.14 25.63
N ARG A 406 -24.19 5.45 24.57
CA ARG A 406 -23.56 4.14 24.61
C ARG A 406 -22.04 4.23 24.76
N LYS A 407 -21.43 3.18 25.30
CA LYS A 407 -19.97 3.03 25.28
C LYS A 407 -19.49 2.85 23.84
N TYR A 408 -18.29 3.35 23.56
CA TYR A 408 -17.62 3.26 22.26
C TYR A 408 -16.52 2.22 22.29
N VAL A 409 -16.56 1.29 21.36
CA VAL A 409 -15.52 0.27 21.15
C VAL A 409 -15.00 0.38 19.73
N ARG A 410 -13.71 0.22 19.55
CA ARG A 410 -13.06 0.18 18.22
C ARG A 410 -12.21 -1.07 18.11
N MET A 411 -12.41 -1.83 17.05
CA MET A 411 -11.58 -2.96 16.65
C MET A 411 -11.05 -2.72 15.24
N ALA A 412 -9.72 -2.67 15.09
CA ALA A 412 -9.09 -2.61 13.77
C ALA A 412 -9.04 -4.03 13.20
N LEU A 413 -9.58 -4.21 12.00
CA LEU A 413 -9.60 -5.47 11.28
C LEU A 413 -8.40 -5.63 10.33
N GLY A 414 -7.69 -4.53 10.04
CA GLY A 414 -6.49 -4.57 9.19
C GLY A 414 -5.41 -5.46 9.79
N GLY A 415 -5.04 -6.51 9.04
CA GLY A 415 -4.03 -7.48 9.46
C GLY A 415 -4.56 -8.72 10.17
N ILE A 416 -5.86 -8.84 10.41
CA ILE A 416 -6.48 -10.08 10.89
C ILE A 416 -6.46 -11.11 9.75
N ARG A 417 -5.90 -12.29 10.03
CA ARG A 417 -5.78 -13.40 9.08
C ARG A 417 -6.32 -14.72 9.61
N ASP A 418 -6.50 -14.83 10.94
CA ASP A 418 -6.95 -16.02 11.62
C ASP A 418 -8.37 -15.81 12.18
N GLU A 419 -9.25 -16.75 11.88
CA GLU A 419 -10.61 -16.80 12.41
C GLU A 419 -10.64 -16.83 13.96
N ALA A 420 -9.63 -17.46 14.57
CA ALA A 420 -9.49 -17.56 16.02
C ALA A 420 -9.29 -16.18 16.68
N GLU A 421 -8.83 -15.16 15.98
CA GLU A 421 -8.79 -13.79 16.52
C GLU A 421 -10.21 -13.23 16.76
N ILE A 422 -11.23 -13.71 16.04
CA ILE A 422 -12.62 -13.27 16.17
C ILE A 422 -13.38 -14.18 17.12
N ARG A 423 -13.29 -15.51 16.92
CA ARG A 423 -14.03 -16.54 17.68
C ARG A 423 -13.31 -17.08 18.90
N GLY A 424 -12.06 -16.65 19.15
CA GLY A 424 -11.23 -17.17 20.24
C GLY A 424 -10.61 -18.54 19.96
N HIS A 425 -9.63 -18.89 20.78
CA HIS A 425 -8.96 -20.20 20.74
C HIS A 425 -9.66 -21.16 21.70
N ARG A 426 -9.64 -22.44 21.42
CA ARG A 426 -10.14 -23.45 22.37
C ARG A 426 -9.34 -23.38 23.67
N LYS A 427 -10.02 -23.30 24.82
CA LYS A 427 -9.40 -23.09 26.15
C LYS A 427 -8.40 -24.18 26.56
N THR A 428 -8.43 -25.33 25.90
CA THR A 428 -7.51 -26.46 26.15
C THR A 428 -6.08 -26.21 25.68
N TYR A 429 -5.84 -25.20 24.89
CA TYR A 429 -4.47 -24.89 24.42
C TYR A 429 -3.77 -23.92 25.37
N ILE A 430 -2.48 -24.17 25.64
CA ILE A 430 -1.63 -23.24 26.42
C ILE A 430 -1.56 -21.90 25.70
N GLY A 431 -1.92 -20.82 26.42
CA GLY A 431 -1.95 -19.47 25.82
C GLY A 431 -3.25 -19.14 25.06
N ALA A 432 -4.29 -20.00 25.17
CA ALA A 432 -5.60 -19.69 24.59
C ALA A 432 -6.17 -18.37 25.13
N MET A 433 -6.80 -17.60 24.25
CA MET A 433 -7.45 -16.33 24.59
C MET A 433 -8.84 -16.25 23.96
N PRO A 434 -9.78 -15.55 24.59
CA PRO A 434 -11.08 -15.26 23.99
C PRO A 434 -10.92 -14.39 22.75
N GLY A 435 -11.87 -14.45 21.85
CA GLY A 435 -11.91 -13.62 20.64
C GLY A 435 -11.90 -12.13 20.96
N ARG A 436 -11.39 -11.33 20.03
CA ARG A 436 -11.28 -9.87 20.20
C ARG A 436 -12.61 -9.18 20.46
N ILE A 437 -13.73 -9.74 19.98
CA ILE A 437 -15.07 -9.21 20.24
C ILE A 437 -15.38 -9.34 21.72
N ILE A 438 -15.24 -10.54 22.29
CA ILE A 438 -15.47 -10.83 23.71
C ILE A 438 -14.53 -10.02 24.61
N GLN A 439 -13.23 -9.93 24.25
CA GLN A 439 -12.27 -9.09 24.99
C GLN A 439 -12.68 -7.61 24.97
N SER A 440 -13.21 -7.13 23.86
CA SER A 440 -13.64 -5.74 23.71
C SER A 440 -14.91 -5.46 24.52
N LEU A 441 -15.82 -6.41 24.62
CA LEU A 441 -17.03 -6.32 25.44
C LEU A 441 -16.68 -6.33 26.94
N LYS A 442 -15.73 -7.16 27.36
CA LYS A 442 -15.19 -7.15 28.73
C LYS A 442 -14.66 -5.74 29.08
N LYS A 443 -13.84 -5.13 28.19
CA LYS A 443 -13.30 -3.75 28.39
C LYS A 443 -14.39 -2.68 28.40
N ALA A 444 -15.44 -2.85 27.61
CA ALA A 444 -16.56 -1.91 27.54
C ALA A 444 -17.43 -1.95 28.80
N GLY A 445 -17.55 -3.11 29.44
CA GLY A 445 -18.41 -3.34 30.62
C GLY A 445 -19.91 -3.17 30.32
N THR A 446 -20.33 -3.38 29.06
CA THR A 446 -21.74 -3.31 28.63
C THR A 446 -21.98 -4.19 27.41
N SER A 447 -23.19 -4.78 27.32
CA SER A 447 -23.59 -5.65 26.21
C SER A 447 -24.19 -4.88 25.01
N ASN A 448 -24.35 -3.57 25.09
CA ASN A 448 -24.91 -2.76 24.01
C ASN A 448 -24.01 -1.58 23.59
N PRO A 449 -22.69 -1.75 23.43
CA PRO A 449 -21.86 -0.67 22.94
C PRO A 449 -22.16 -0.33 21.49
N VAL A 450 -21.63 0.80 21.02
CA VAL A 450 -21.39 1.04 19.58
C VAL A 450 -20.03 0.47 19.26
N PHE A 451 -19.99 -0.53 18.39
CA PHE A 451 -18.80 -1.27 18.03
C PHE A 451 -18.36 -0.92 16.63
N VAL A 452 -17.22 -0.23 16.51
CA VAL A 452 -16.66 0.19 15.21
C VAL A 452 -15.65 -0.84 14.74
N LEU A 453 -15.95 -1.49 13.63
CA LEU A 453 -15.09 -2.38 12.88
C LEU A 453 -14.32 -1.55 11.84
N ASP A 454 -13.09 -1.19 12.15
CA ASP A 454 -12.30 -0.26 11.33
C ASP A 454 -11.46 -1.02 10.30
N GLU A 455 -11.46 -0.52 9.06
CA GLU A 455 -10.72 -1.09 7.92
C GLU A 455 -11.17 -2.52 7.55
N ILE A 456 -12.50 -2.74 7.41
CA ILE A 456 -13.05 -4.05 7.03
C ILE A 456 -12.62 -4.49 5.62
N ASP A 457 -12.26 -3.53 4.77
CA ASP A 457 -11.71 -3.75 3.43
C ASP A 457 -10.29 -4.34 3.43
N LYS A 458 -9.65 -4.44 4.59
CA LYS A 458 -8.30 -5.00 4.75
C LYS A 458 -8.27 -6.37 5.43
N VAL A 459 -9.42 -6.99 5.60
CA VAL A 459 -9.51 -8.37 6.07
C VAL A 459 -8.98 -9.29 4.98
N GLY A 460 -7.91 -10.03 5.29
CA GLY A 460 -7.29 -10.98 4.35
C GLY A 460 -7.83 -12.39 4.56
N THR A 461 -7.85 -13.18 3.47
CA THR A 461 -8.04 -14.64 3.54
C THR A 461 -6.66 -15.29 3.53
N ASP A 462 -6.38 -16.22 4.47
CA ASP A 462 -5.14 -16.99 4.51
C ASP A 462 -5.50 -18.47 4.73
N PHE A 463 -4.52 -19.36 4.53
CA PHE A 463 -4.66 -20.83 4.74
C PHE A 463 -5.09 -21.24 6.17
N ARG A 464 -5.12 -20.31 7.12
CA ARG A 464 -5.43 -20.56 8.54
C ARG A 464 -6.89 -20.32 8.94
N GLY A 465 -7.76 -20.05 8.00
CA GLY A 465 -9.17 -19.79 8.24
C GLY A 465 -9.71 -18.61 7.46
N ASP A 466 -11.03 -18.42 7.51
CA ASP A 466 -11.72 -17.30 6.85
C ASP A 466 -12.33 -16.35 7.90
N PRO A 467 -11.60 -15.28 8.28
CA PRO A 467 -12.12 -14.28 9.21
C PRO A 467 -13.41 -13.62 8.72
N SER A 468 -13.65 -13.59 7.39
CA SER A 468 -14.86 -13.02 6.82
C SER A 468 -16.09 -13.86 7.13
N SER A 469 -15.96 -15.19 7.18
CA SER A 469 -17.03 -16.08 7.60
C SER A 469 -17.37 -15.89 9.08
N ALA A 470 -16.38 -15.72 9.96
CA ALA A 470 -16.62 -15.39 11.35
C ALA A 470 -17.30 -14.01 11.52
N LEU A 471 -16.93 -13.03 10.70
CA LEU A 471 -17.58 -11.72 10.70
C LEU A 471 -19.02 -11.79 10.18
N LEU A 472 -19.36 -12.69 9.26
CA LEU A 472 -20.75 -12.89 8.81
C LEU A 472 -21.63 -13.30 9.97
N GLU A 473 -21.20 -14.24 10.82
CA GLU A 473 -21.95 -14.65 12.00
C GLU A 473 -22.14 -13.51 13.01
N VAL A 474 -21.09 -12.72 13.23
CA VAL A 474 -21.14 -11.54 14.13
C VAL A 474 -22.11 -10.47 13.63
N LEU A 475 -22.12 -10.27 12.32
CA LEU A 475 -22.80 -9.14 11.68
C LEU A 475 -24.20 -9.51 11.18
N ASP A 476 -24.56 -10.78 11.11
CA ASP A 476 -25.88 -11.22 10.69
C ASP A 476 -26.88 -11.09 11.85
N PRO A 477 -27.93 -10.24 11.76
CA PRO A 477 -28.91 -10.08 12.82
C PRO A 477 -29.72 -11.33 13.13
N GLU A 478 -29.69 -12.34 12.25
CA GLU A 478 -30.39 -13.62 12.48
C GLU A 478 -29.52 -14.59 13.29
N GLN A 479 -28.20 -14.48 13.20
CA GLN A 479 -27.23 -15.38 13.82
C GLN A 479 -26.55 -14.80 15.06
N ASN A 480 -26.36 -13.48 15.12
CA ASN A 480 -25.56 -12.82 16.15
C ASN A 480 -26.14 -12.87 17.58
N SER A 481 -27.36 -13.31 17.73
CA SER A 481 -27.96 -13.57 19.07
C SER A 481 -27.34 -14.78 19.77
N ALA A 482 -26.66 -15.66 19.03
CA ALA A 482 -26.03 -16.87 19.53
C ALA A 482 -24.58 -16.97 19.03
N PHE A 483 -23.81 -15.90 19.22
CA PHE A 483 -22.39 -15.88 18.83
C PHE A 483 -21.56 -16.78 19.74
N TYR A 484 -20.99 -17.84 19.17
CA TYR A 484 -20.19 -18.81 19.92
C TYR A 484 -18.71 -18.46 19.92
N ASP A 485 -18.14 -18.17 21.08
CA ASP A 485 -16.69 -18.00 21.25
C ASP A 485 -16.09 -19.31 21.80
N HIS A 486 -15.04 -19.80 21.11
CA HIS A 486 -14.41 -21.10 21.45
C HIS A 486 -13.70 -21.12 22.80
N TYR A 487 -13.32 -19.96 23.35
CA TYR A 487 -12.72 -19.87 24.67
C TYR A 487 -13.77 -19.81 25.76
N VAL A 488 -14.83 -19.02 25.51
CA VAL A 488 -15.96 -18.89 26.47
C VAL A 488 -16.81 -20.17 26.52
N GLU A 489 -16.85 -20.92 25.43
CA GLU A 489 -17.65 -22.16 25.27
C GLU A 489 -19.15 -21.96 25.53
N MET A 490 -19.64 -20.75 25.29
CA MET A 490 -21.05 -20.38 25.47
C MET A 490 -21.43 -19.34 24.42
N ASP A 491 -22.72 -19.31 24.11
CA ASP A 491 -23.28 -18.29 23.23
C ASP A 491 -23.36 -16.95 23.94
N PHE A 492 -22.93 -15.89 23.26
CA PHE A 492 -23.04 -14.51 23.72
C PHE A 492 -23.98 -13.73 22.80
N ASP A 493 -24.98 -13.06 23.33
CA ASP A 493 -25.95 -12.28 22.57
C ASP A 493 -25.33 -10.94 22.13
N LEU A 494 -25.01 -10.81 20.81
CA LEU A 494 -24.54 -9.60 20.19
C LEU A 494 -25.63 -8.76 19.51
N SER A 495 -26.91 -9.21 19.57
CA SER A 495 -28.04 -8.60 18.83
C SER A 495 -28.34 -7.16 19.23
N ARG A 496 -27.91 -6.73 20.42
CA ARG A 496 -28.12 -5.37 20.93
C ARG A 496 -26.93 -4.43 20.68
N ILE A 497 -25.85 -4.95 20.10
CA ILE A 497 -24.68 -4.14 19.70
C ILE A 497 -25.01 -3.37 18.43
N MET A 498 -24.65 -2.12 18.39
CA MET A 498 -24.69 -1.35 17.16
C MET A 498 -23.33 -1.45 16.46
N PHE A 499 -23.24 -2.28 15.43
CA PHE A 499 -22.06 -2.40 14.61
C PHE A 499 -21.99 -1.30 13.56
N ILE A 500 -20.81 -0.70 13.41
CA ILE A 500 -20.48 0.27 12.36
C ILE A 500 -19.20 -0.19 11.69
N ALA A 501 -19.21 -0.44 10.41
CA ALA A 501 -18.03 -0.77 9.63
C ALA A 501 -17.42 0.50 9.00
N THR A 502 -16.11 0.54 8.82
CA THR A 502 -15.43 1.55 8.00
C THR A 502 -14.61 0.88 6.93
N ALA A 503 -14.59 1.43 5.73
CA ALA A 503 -13.81 0.96 4.60
C ALA A 503 -13.23 2.12 3.79
N ASN A 504 -12.13 1.88 3.08
CA ASN A 504 -11.63 2.84 2.10
C ASN A 504 -12.16 2.51 0.70
N SER A 505 -12.35 1.23 0.40
CA SER A 505 -12.88 0.73 -0.87
C SER A 505 -13.89 -0.39 -0.62
N LEU A 506 -14.86 -0.54 -1.51
CA LEU A 506 -15.83 -1.65 -1.48
C LEU A 506 -15.33 -2.88 -2.22
N SER A 507 -14.41 -2.72 -3.16
CA SER A 507 -13.97 -3.77 -4.10
C SER A 507 -13.30 -4.97 -3.43
N SER A 508 -12.73 -4.79 -2.24
CA SER A 508 -12.04 -5.84 -1.48
C SER A 508 -12.91 -6.52 -0.41
N ILE A 509 -14.13 -6.02 -0.20
CA ILE A 509 -15.07 -6.60 0.77
C ILE A 509 -15.83 -7.75 0.11
N GLN A 510 -15.98 -8.87 0.79
CA GLN A 510 -16.76 -10.00 0.28
C GLN A 510 -18.22 -9.60 0.00
N PRO A 511 -18.83 -10.04 -1.13
CA PRO A 511 -20.21 -9.68 -1.49
C PRO A 511 -21.23 -10.03 -0.40
N ALA A 512 -21.07 -11.18 0.27
CA ALA A 512 -21.95 -11.62 1.34
C ALA A 512 -21.98 -10.67 2.56
N LEU A 513 -20.86 -9.97 2.83
CA LEU A 513 -20.82 -8.92 3.87
C LEU A 513 -21.48 -7.63 3.37
N LEU A 514 -21.26 -7.26 2.09
CA LEU A 514 -21.84 -6.07 1.50
C LEU A 514 -23.37 -6.11 1.49
N ASP A 515 -23.96 -7.26 1.23
CA ASP A 515 -25.43 -7.45 1.22
C ASP A 515 -26.09 -7.16 2.59
N ARG A 516 -25.32 -7.20 3.67
CA ARG A 516 -25.79 -6.91 5.04
C ARG A 516 -25.52 -5.49 5.51
N MET A 517 -24.91 -4.67 4.62
CA MET A 517 -24.45 -3.32 4.98
C MET A 517 -25.27 -2.24 4.30
N GLU A 518 -25.64 -1.22 5.05
CA GLU A 518 -26.12 0.04 4.53
C GLU A 518 -24.90 0.95 4.28
N ILE A 519 -24.57 1.15 2.99
CA ILE A 519 -23.40 1.91 2.57
C ILE A 519 -23.69 3.40 2.64
N ILE A 520 -22.84 4.14 3.35
CA ILE A 520 -22.82 5.60 3.39
C ILE A 520 -21.48 6.09 2.86
N GLU A 521 -21.48 6.70 1.70
CA GLU A 521 -20.29 7.29 1.11
C GLU A 521 -19.90 8.60 1.81
N VAL A 522 -18.67 8.64 2.29
CA VAL A 522 -18.06 9.79 2.96
C VAL A 522 -17.03 10.40 2.01
N ASN A 523 -17.42 11.43 1.29
CA ASN A 523 -16.56 12.11 0.32
C ASN A 523 -15.44 12.91 1.01
N GLY A 524 -14.44 13.28 0.21
CA GLY A 524 -13.39 14.21 0.64
C GLY A 524 -13.92 15.60 0.96
N TYR A 525 -13.08 16.38 1.64
CA TYR A 525 -13.39 17.76 2.00
C TYR A 525 -12.89 18.76 0.95
N THR A 526 -13.62 19.85 0.79
CA THR A 526 -13.16 21.01 0.02
C THR A 526 -12.10 21.80 0.81
N ILE A 527 -11.38 22.71 0.16
CA ILE A 527 -10.40 23.57 0.85
C ILE A 527 -11.08 24.38 1.94
N GLU A 528 -12.24 24.96 1.66
CA GLU A 528 -13.01 25.74 2.61
C GLU A 528 -13.47 24.90 3.81
N GLU A 529 -13.92 23.66 3.54
CA GLU A 529 -14.27 22.71 4.60
C GLU A 529 -13.05 22.33 5.43
N LYS A 530 -11.88 22.08 4.81
CA LYS A 530 -10.62 21.80 5.49
C LYS A 530 -10.15 22.98 6.37
N ILE A 531 -10.31 24.21 5.88
CA ILE A 531 -9.98 25.42 6.65
C ILE A 531 -10.85 25.52 7.91
N GLU A 532 -12.15 25.30 7.78
CA GLU A 532 -13.06 25.35 8.92
C GLU A 532 -12.82 24.18 9.90
N ILE A 533 -12.54 22.98 9.41
CA ILE A 533 -12.15 21.82 10.22
C ILE A 533 -10.84 22.14 10.95
N ALA A 534 -9.85 22.73 10.29
CA ALA A 534 -8.58 23.10 10.88
C ALA A 534 -8.77 24.08 12.04
N LYS A 535 -9.58 25.13 11.85
CA LYS A 535 -9.86 26.13 12.89
C LYS A 535 -10.64 25.57 14.07
N ARG A 536 -11.70 24.78 13.80
CA ARG A 536 -12.64 24.34 14.84
C ARG A 536 -12.16 23.12 15.61
N HIS A 537 -11.40 22.22 14.94
CA HIS A 537 -11.07 20.93 15.50
C HIS A 537 -9.57 20.65 15.58
N LEU A 538 -8.82 20.83 14.46
CA LEU A 538 -7.43 20.39 14.42
C LEU A 538 -6.52 21.28 15.26
N LEU A 539 -6.58 22.59 15.09
CA LEU A 539 -5.73 23.53 15.82
C LEU A 539 -5.95 23.48 17.34
N PRO A 540 -7.20 23.51 17.86
CA PRO A 540 -7.44 23.36 19.30
C PRO A 540 -6.90 22.03 19.85
N LYS A 541 -7.11 20.92 19.11
CA LYS A 541 -6.60 19.61 19.48
C LYS A 541 -5.08 19.58 19.52
N GLN A 542 -4.41 20.16 18.53
CA GLN A 542 -2.95 20.22 18.48
C GLN A 542 -2.37 21.11 19.57
N ASN A 543 -2.99 22.25 19.86
CA ASN A 543 -2.59 23.11 20.97
C ASN A 543 -2.69 22.37 22.33
N GLU A 544 -3.75 21.60 22.55
CA GLU A 544 -3.91 20.80 23.77
C GLU A 544 -2.85 19.69 23.86
N GLN A 545 -2.62 18.96 22.78
CA GLN A 545 -1.66 17.85 22.73
C GLN A 545 -0.19 18.30 22.94
N HIS A 546 0.13 19.54 22.54
CA HIS A 546 1.48 20.10 22.71
C HIS A 546 1.62 21.02 23.95
N GLY A 547 0.66 20.98 24.88
CA GLY A 547 0.73 21.71 26.13
C GLY A 547 0.49 23.22 26.01
N LEU A 548 -0.05 23.69 24.89
CA LEU A 548 -0.26 25.10 24.59
C LEU A 548 -1.71 25.57 24.77
N LYS A 549 -2.52 24.82 25.52
CA LYS A 549 -3.96 25.09 25.71
C LYS A 549 -4.26 26.53 26.21
N ASN A 550 -3.40 27.09 27.03
CA ASN A 550 -3.55 28.43 27.61
C ASN A 550 -2.82 29.52 26.80
N ARG A 551 -2.17 29.18 25.69
CA ARG A 551 -1.46 30.12 24.84
C ARG A 551 -2.20 30.21 23.52
N ASN A 552 -2.89 31.30 23.23
CA ASN A 552 -3.78 31.50 22.09
C ASN A 552 -3.02 31.54 20.76
N ILE A 553 -2.45 30.37 20.36
CA ILE A 553 -1.84 30.21 19.03
C ILE A 553 -2.96 30.17 18.00
N ALA A 554 -2.90 31.10 17.05
CA ALA A 554 -3.89 31.26 16.01
C ALA A 554 -3.26 31.17 14.62
N LEU A 555 -3.94 30.43 13.74
CA LEU A 555 -3.63 30.38 12.31
C LEU A 555 -4.72 31.16 11.53
N LYS A 556 -4.32 32.22 10.83
CA LYS A 556 -5.22 32.94 9.94
C LYS A 556 -5.67 32.05 8.78
N THR A 557 -6.84 32.35 8.19
CA THR A 557 -7.40 31.61 7.04
C THR A 557 -6.37 31.40 5.92
N GLN A 558 -5.68 32.46 5.53
CA GLN A 558 -4.68 32.43 4.46
C GLN A 558 -3.43 31.57 4.78
N VAL A 559 -3.12 31.37 6.07
CA VAL A 559 -2.02 30.51 6.50
C VAL A 559 -2.44 29.04 6.38
N ILE A 560 -3.66 28.73 6.84
CA ILE A 560 -4.21 27.36 6.72
C ILE A 560 -4.36 26.98 5.25
N GLU A 561 -4.86 27.89 4.43
CA GLU A 561 -4.96 27.71 2.98
C GLU A 561 -3.60 27.42 2.35
N LYS A 562 -2.55 28.21 2.66
CA LYS A 562 -1.19 27.94 2.22
C LYS A 562 -0.71 26.56 2.66
N VAL A 563 -0.97 26.14 3.89
CA VAL A 563 -0.59 24.80 4.37
C VAL A 563 -1.33 23.70 3.58
N ILE A 564 -2.60 23.92 3.26
CA ILE A 564 -3.39 22.96 2.47
C ILE A 564 -2.85 22.83 1.06
N GLU A 565 -2.62 23.95 0.37
CA GLU A 565 -2.21 23.99 -1.03
C GLU A 565 -0.76 23.54 -1.23
N ASP A 566 0.17 24.09 -0.44
CA ASP A 566 1.60 23.93 -0.67
C ASP A 566 2.20 22.69 0.03
N TYR A 567 1.52 22.12 1.05
CA TYR A 567 2.10 21.05 1.88
C TYR A 567 1.22 19.79 2.02
N THR A 568 -0.01 19.79 1.48
CA THR A 568 -0.90 18.62 1.55
C THR A 568 -1.61 18.35 0.23
N ARG A 569 -1.56 17.07 -0.23
CA ARG A 569 -2.42 16.57 -1.32
C ARG A 569 -3.18 15.35 -0.80
N GLU A 570 -4.36 15.59 -0.23
CA GLU A 570 -5.21 14.53 0.34
C GLU A 570 -6.69 14.91 0.27
N SER A 571 -7.58 13.92 0.16
CA SER A 571 -9.04 14.12 0.24
C SER A 571 -9.50 14.42 1.67
N GLY A 572 -8.84 13.86 2.67
CA GLY A 572 -9.13 14.06 4.10
C GLY A 572 -8.35 15.22 4.72
N VAL A 573 -8.14 15.12 6.03
CA VAL A 573 -7.43 16.12 6.83
C VAL A 573 -6.31 15.53 7.71
N ARG A 574 -5.88 14.27 7.45
CA ARG A 574 -4.86 13.60 8.27
C ARG A 574 -3.46 14.18 8.05
N GLY A 575 -3.11 14.50 6.82
CA GLY A 575 -1.87 15.19 6.47
C GLY A 575 -1.87 16.63 6.99
N LEU A 576 -2.99 17.34 6.83
CA LEU A 576 -3.20 18.67 7.35
C LEU A 576 -3.03 18.71 8.88
N GLU A 577 -3.60 17.74 9.60
CA GLU A 577 -3.41 17.62 11.05
C GLU A 577 -1.95 17.47 11.43
N LYS A 578 -1.19 16.62 10.71
CA LYS A 578 0.24 16.43 10.92
C LYS A 578 1.03 17.73 10.66
N LYS A 579 0.71 18.47 9.60
CA LYS A 579 1.40 19.73 9.26
C LYS A 579 1.08 20.84 10.27
N ILE A 580 -0.17 20.96 10.70
CA ILE A 580 -0.54 21.86 11.81
C ILE A 580 0.18 21.45 13.09
N GLY A 581 0.26 20.15 13.40
CA GLY A 581 1.02 19.65 14.56
C GLY A 581 2.52 20.01 14.49
N SER A 582 3.12 19.98 13.29
CA SER A 582 4.51 20.40 13.09
C SER A 582 4.71 21.90 13.32
N LEU A 583 3.78 22.75 12.84
CA LEU A 583 3.79 24.20 13.12
C LEU A 583 3.68 24.48 14.61
N VAL A 584 2.71 23.87 15.29
CA VAL A 584 2.49 24.03 16.73
C VAL A 584 3.69 23.56 17.53
N ARG A 585 4.32 22.47 17.11
CA ARG A 585 5.54 21.93 17.75
C ARG A 585 6.73 22.87 17.59
N GLY A 586 6.93 23.46 16.41
CA GLY A 586 7.97 24.47 16.19
C GLY A 586 7.81 25.67 17.11
N ILE A 587 6.57 26.13 17.32
CA ILE A 587 6.28 27.20 18.28
C ILE A 587 6.51 26.73 19.73
N ALA A 588 6.08 25.51 20.07
CA ALA A 588 6.31 24.92 21.38
C ALA A 588 7.80 24.82 21.72
N THR A 589 8.65 24.50 20.74
CA THR A 589 10.11 24.47 20.90
C THR A 589 10.67 25.85 21.26
N LYS A 590 10.26 26.90 20.52
CA LYS A 590 10.70 28.29 20.85
C LYS A 590 10.27 28.71 22.25
N ILE A 591 9.04 28.35 22.62
CA ILE A 591 8.54 28.66 24.00
C ILE A 591 9.36 27.92 25.04
N ALA A 592 9.71 26.67 24.81
CA ALA A 592 10.50 25.85 25.73
C ALA A 592 11.97 26.33 25.84
N MET A 593 12.50 26.95 24.78
CA MET A 593 13.84 27.54 24.72
C MET A 593 13.84 28.99 25.19
N GLU A 594 12.70 29.54 25.65
CA GLU A 594 12.53 30.95 26.08
C GLU A 594 12.86 31.97 24.98
N GLU A 595 12.71 31.55 23.69
CA GLU A 595 12.91 32.40 22.52
C GLU A 595 11.66 33.24 22.21
N GLU A 596 11.86 34.37 21.52
CA GLU A 596 10.74 35.14 20.99
C GLU A 596 9.89 34.37 19.97
N TYR A 597 8.60 34.35 20.16
CA TYR A 597 7.66 33.75 19.26
C TYR A 597 6.45 34.63 18.98
N ASN A 598 5.87 34.50 17.78
CA ASN A 598 4.62 35.16 17.45
C ASN A 598 3.45 34.18 17.65
N PRO A 599 2.47 34.48 18.50
CA PRO A 599 1.29 33.64 18.70
C PRO A 599 0.39 33.58 17.45
N VAL A 600 0.50 34.56 16.53
CA VAL A 600 -0.24 34.61 15.25
C VAL A 600 0.73 34.27 14.13
N VAL A 601 0.67 33.04 13.63
CA VAL A 601 1.54 32.58 12.55
C VAL A 601 1.28 33.35 11.25
N SER A 602 2.34 33.83 10.60
CA SER A 602 2.31 34.47 9.29
C SER A 602 2.54 33.47 8.14
N LYS A 603 2.34 33.91 6.88
CA LYS A 603 2.64 33.07 5.70
C LYS A 603 4.13 32.74 5.58
N THR A 604 5.01 33.62 6.01
CA THR A 604 6.47 33.43 6.00
C THR A 604 6.93 32.44 7.07
N ASP A 605 6.25 32.43 8.23
CA ASP A 605 6.56 31.49 9.30
C ASP A 605 6.28 30.03 8.89
N VAL A 606 5.33 29.80 7.96
CA VAL A 606 5.02 28.45 7.47
C VAL A 606 6.25 27.80 6.86
N GLU A 607 6.98 28.51 6.02
CA GLU A 607 8.20 27.99 5.39
C GLU A 607 9.34 27.80 6.40
N THR A 608 9.40 28.65 7.41
CA THR A 608 10.38 28.50 8.51
C THR A 608 10.16 27.19 9.29
N TYR A 609 8.90 26.81 9.53
CA TYR A 609 8.58 25.62 10.32
C TYR A 609 8.39 24.34 9.50
N LEU A 610 7.92 24.43 8.26
CA LEU A 610 7.60 23.26 7.41
C LEU A 610 8.62 23.03 6.29
N GLY A 611 9.56 23.96 6.09
CA GLY A 611 10.50 23.94 4.98
C GLY A 611 9.89 24.47 3.67
N ALA A 612 10.58 24.25 2.56
CA ALA A 612 10.11 24.66 1.24
C ALA A 612 8.78 24.00 0.89
N PRO A 613 7.91 24.64 0.08
CA PRO A 613 6.69 24.05 -0.44
C PRO A 613 6.95 22.68 -1.08
N LEU A 614 6.07 21.73 -0.83
CA LEU A 614 6.17 20.38 -1.38
C LEU A 614 5.45 20.25 -2.74
N PHE A 615 4.51 21.16 -2.99
CA PHE A 615 3.68 21.14 -4.18
C PHE A 615 3.62 22.55 -4.76
N ASP A 616 3.82 22.63 -6.07
CA ASP A 616 3.55 23.84 -6.84
C ASP A 616 2.04 23.97 -7.08
N LYS A 617 1.57 25.19 -7.24
CA LYS A 617 0.19 25.44 -7.59
C LYS A 617 -0.07 24.95 -9.01
N ASP A 618 -1.06 24.07 -9.17
CA ASP A 618 -1.57 23.71 -10.48
C ASP A 618 -2.29 24.96 -11.04
N MET A 619 -1.56 25.75 -11.81
CA MET A 619 -2.12 26.93 -12.47
C MET A 619 -2.43 26.60 -13.92
N TYR A 620 -3.50 27.20 -14.41
CA TYR A 620 -3.82 27.17 -15.83
C TYR A 620 -2.74 27.93 -16.61
N GLU A 621 -1.97 27.22 -17.44
CA GLU A 621 -0.84 27.81 -18.20
C GLU A 621 -1.25 28.45 -19.55
N GLY A 622 -2.53 28.39 -19.92
CA GLY A 622 -3.03 28.87 -21.20
C GLY A 622 -3.08 27.79 -22.30
N ASN A 623 -3.79 28.10 -23.40
CA ASN A 623 -3.98 27.18 -24.55
C ASN A 623 -3.60 27.89 -25.86
N ASP A 624 -2.45 28.59 -25.89
CA ASP A 624 -2.00 29.32 -27.11
C ASP A 624 -1.37 28.41 -28.17
N VAL A 625 -1.13 27.15 -27.81
CA VAL A 625 -0.56 26.12 -28.70
C VAL A 625 -1.67 25.19 -29.19
N ALA A 626 -1.64 24.79 -30.45
CA ALA A 626 -2.58 23.79 -30.98
C ALA A 626 -2.35 22.44 -30.34
N GLY A 627 -3.44 21.71 -30.08
CA GLY A 627 -3.39 20.37 -29.48
C GLY A 627 -3.26 20.35 -27.95
N VAL A 628 -3.24 21.50 -27.27
CA VAL A 628 -3.22 21.54 -25.79
C VAL A 628 -4.63 21.83 -25.24
N VAL A 629 -5.14 20.92 -24.41
CA VAL A 629 -6.49 21.02 -23.83
C VAL A 629 -6.47 20.62 -22.36
N THR A 630 -7.22 21.34 -21.54
CA THR A 630 -7.35 21.06 -20.12
C THR A 630 -8.53 20.12 -19.86
N GLY A 631 -8.24 18.98 -19.28
CA GLY A 631 -9.20 18.03 -18.75
C GLY A 631 -9.28 18.09 -17.23
N LEU A 632 -10.22 17.34 -16.66
CA LEU A 632 -10.40 17.21 -15.22
C LEU A 632 -10.27 15.74 -14.81
N ALA A 633 -9.37 15.48 -13.89
CA ALA A 633 -9.13 14.17 -13.30
C ALA A 633 -9.68 14.10 -11.88
N TRP A 634 -10.03 12.89 -11.47
CA TRP A 634 -10.29 12.54 -10.08
C TRP A 634 -9.25 11.54 -9.61
N THR A 635 -8.71 11.77 -8.43
CA THR A 635 -7.73 10.90 -7.79
C THR A 635 -8.16 10.59 -6.36
N GLN A 636 -7.56 9.59 -5.73
CA GLN A 636 -7.82 9.28 -4.33
C GLN A 636 -7.49 10.44 -3.36
N VAL A 637 -6.71 11.41 -3.81
CA VAL A 637 -6.32 12.59 -3.03
C VAL A 637 -7.16 13.83 -3.35
N GLY A 638 -8.08 13.75 -4.30
CA GLY A 638 -8.99 14.85 -4.71
C GLY A 638 -9.07 15.02 -6.22
N GLY A 639 -9.66 16.12 -6.66
CA GLY A 639 -9.68 16.51 -8.07
C GLY A 639 -8.40 17.23 -8.46
N ASP A 640 -8.01 17.09 -9.73
CA ASP A 640 -6.86 17.71 -10.33
C ASP A 640 -7.15 18.17 -11.78
N ILE A 641 -6.40 19.15 -12.28
CA ILE A 641 -6.40 19.50 -13.69
C ILE A 641 -5.46 18.58 -14.46
N LEU A 642 -5.81 18.30 -15.69
CA LEU A 642 -5.05 17.39 -16.54
C LEU A 642 -4.81 18.03 -17.88
N PHE A 643 -3.55 18.33 -18.23
CA PHE A 643 -3.22 18.78 -19.57
C PHE A 643 -3.14 17.57 -20.50
N ILE A 644 -3.75 17.70 -21.68
CA ILE A 644 -3.62 16.73 -22.76
C ILE A 644 -2.99 17.47 -23.92
N GLU A 645 -1.83 17.01 -24.34
CA GLU A 645 -1.03 17.58 -25.39
C GLU A 645 -0.97 16.62 -26.57
N SER A 646 -1.46 17.06 -27.74
CA SER A 646 -1.34 16.30 -28.98
C SER A 646 -0.41 17.02 -29.92
N SER A 647 0.64 16.36 -30.39
CA SER A 647 1.57 16.87 -31.40
C SER A 647 1.51 16.04 -32.67
N LEU A 648 1.79 16.70 -33.81
CA LEU A 648 1.83 16.05 -35.10
C LEU A 648 3.25 16.07 -35.63
N SER A 649 3.70 14.98 -36.22
CA SER A 649 4.97 14.87 -36.94
C SER A 649 4.78 14.13 -38.27
N PRO A 650 5.52 14.46 -39.34
CA PRO A 650 5.47 13.70 -40.59
C PRO A 650 5.72 12.20 -40.31
N GLY A 651 4.85 11.33 -40.84
CA GLY A 651 4.93 9.92 -40.54
C GLY A 651 3.98 9.08 -41.39
N LYS A 652 3.52 7.95 -40.86
CA LYS A 652 2.65 6.98 -41.55
C LYS A 652 1.31 6.75 -40.83
N GLY A 653 0.89 7.68 -39.97
CA GLY A 653 -0.37 7.60 -39.24
C GLY A 653 -0.30 6.81 -37.93
N LYS A 654 0.90 6.66 -37.34
CA LYS A 654 1.10 5.99 -36.06
C LYS A 654 0.54 6.85 -34.92
N LEU A 655 -0.20 6.22 -34.01
CA LEU A 655 -0.62 6.83 -32.73
C LEU A 655 0.32 6.39 -31.61
N THR A 656 1.00 7.34 -31.01
CA THR A 656 1.87 7.11 -29.85
C THR A 656 1.27 7.80 -28.60
N MET A 657 1.32 7.14 -27.47
CA MET A 657 0.77 7.66 -26.22
C MET A 657 1.81 7.56 -25.11
N THR A 658 2.00 8.64 -24.34
CA THR A 658 2.93 8.72 -23.22
C THR A 658 2.30 9.43 -22.01
N GLY A 659 2.86 9.28 -20.81
CA GLY A 659 2.36 9.90 -19.57
C GLY A 659 1.83 8.91 -18.54
N SER A 660 2.33 7.66 -18.55
CA SER A 660 1.92 6.59 -17.60
C SER A 660 0.40 6.32 -17.62
N LEU A 661 -0.13 6.13 -18.85
CA LEU A 661 -1.56 5.91 -19.09
C LEU A 661 -1.94 4.44 -18.86
N GLY A 662 -2.99 4.19 -18.10
CA GLY A 662 -3.62 2.88 -17.97
C GLY A 662 -4.39 2.46 -19.22
N ASP A 663 -4.87 1.22 -19.24
CA ASP A 663 -5.45 0.63 -20.46
C ASP A 663 -6.78 1.28 -20.86
N VAL A 664 -7.63 1.65 -19.88
CA VAL A 664 -8.90 2.35 -20.16
C VAL A 664 -8.66 3.73 -20.78
N MET A 665 -7.61 4.42 -20.34
CA MET A 665 -7.26 5.73 -20.89
C MET A 665 -6.66 5.64 -22.31
N LYS A 666 -5.86 4.60 -22.58
CA LYS A 666 -5.37 4.28 -23.94
C LYS A 666 -6.51 3.91 -24.91
N GLU A 667 -7.49 3.12 -24.41
CA GLU A 667 -8.69 2.81 -25.16
C GLU A 667 -9.48 4.08 -25.50
N SER A 668 -9.67 4.99 -24.55
CA SER A 668 -10.32 6.29 -24.80
C SER A 668 -9.61 7.12 -25.88
N ALA A 669 -8.27 7.16 -25.88
CA ALA A 669 -7.49 7.83 -26.92
C ALA A 669 -7.68 7.18 -28.29
N THR A 670 -7.72 5.84 -28.33
CA THR A 670 -7.98 5.06 -29.55
C THR A 670 -9.38 5.34 -30.11
N ILE A 671 -10.40 5.40 -29.24
CA ILE A 671 -11.78 5.75 -29.61
C ILE A 671 -11.83 7.17 -30.15
N ALA A 672 -11.17 8.14 -29.49
CA ALA A 672 -11.10 9.52 -29.94
C ALA A 672 -10.48 9.64 -31.34
N MET A 673 -9.37 8.94 -31.61
CA MET A 673 -8.73 8.92 -32.90
C MET A 673 -9.60 8.24 -33.98
N ALA A 674 -10.26 7.15 -33.64
CA ALA A 674 -11.19 6.45 -34.54
C ALA A 674 -12.38 7.35 -34.92
N TYR A 675 -12.95 8.05 -33.94
CA TYR A 675 -14.05 9.00 -34.17
C TYR A 675 -13.60 10.17 -35.08
N LEU A 676 -12.41 10.73 -34.84
CA LEU A 676 -11.85 11.78 -35.69
C LEU A 676 -11.68 11.32 -37.13
N ARG A 677 -11.09 10.15 -37.36
CA ARG A 677 -10.92 9.56 -38.70
C ARG A 677 -12.25 9.36 -39.43
N ALA A 678 -13.24 8.83 -38.71
CA ALA A 678 -14.58 8.55 -39.28
C ALA A 678 -15.36 9.83 -39.63
N HIS A 679 -15.05 10.95 -39.01
CA HIS A 679 -15.79 12.20 -39.15
C HIS A 679 -14.91 13.36 -39.67
N ALA A 680 -13.74 13.07 -40.25
CA ALA A 680 -12.76 14.07 -40.68
C ALA A 680 -13.35 15.16 -41.56
N SER A 681 -14.21 14.82 -42.51
CA SER A 681 -14.88 15.76 -43.43
C SER A 681 -15.77 16.78 -42.71
N LYS A 682 -16.31 16.45 -41.53
CA LYS A 682 -17.13 17.38 -40.72
C LYS A 682 -16.29 18.47 -40.05
N PHE A 683 -14.99 18.30 -40.00
CA PHE A 683 -14.01 19.20 -39.38
C PHE A 683 -13.10 19.86 -40.42
N ASP A 684 -13.47 19.78 -41.68
CA ASP A 684 -12.65 20.25 -42.82
C ASP A 684 -11.27 19.64 -42.90
N ILE A 685 -11.13 18.36 -42.46
CA ILE A 685 -9.90 17.59 -42.47
C ILE A 685 -9.95 16.59 -43.62
N ASP A 686 -8.95 16.64 -44.51
CA ASP A 686 -8.80 15.62 -45.55
C ASP A 686 -8.33 14.29 -44.94
N HIS A 687 -9.08 13.22 -45.18
CA HIS A 687 -8.80 11.89 -44.58
C HIS A 687 -7.38 11.34 -44.92
N ARG A 688 -6.77 11.78 -46.02
CA ARG A 688 -5.41 11.36 -46.44
C ARG A 688 -4.33 11.84 -45.47
N ILE A 689 -4.58 12.91 -44.69
CA ILE A 689 -3.63 13.45 -43.72
C ILE A 689 -3.25 12.42 -42.64
N PHE A 690 -4.19 11.57 -42.27
CA PHE A 690 -3.96 10.55 -41.26
C PHE A 690 -2.94 9.46 -41.68
N ASN A 691 -2.56 9.39 -42.92
CA ASN A 691 -1.53 8.50 -43.46
C ASN A 691 -0.18 9.22 -43.69
N GLN A 692 -0.14 10.52 -43.50
CA GLN A 692 1.08 11.34 -43.71
C GLN A 692 1.62 11.94 -42.43
N TRP A 693 0.86 11.87 -41.32
CA TRP A 693 1.24 12.43 -40.03
C TRP A 693 1.05 11.43 -38.91
N ASP A 694 2.10 11.24 -38.13
CA ASP A 694 2.03 10.50 -36.85
C ASP A 694 1.52 11.42 -35.76
N VAL A 695 0.78 10.85 -34.83
CA VAL A 695 0.16 11.54 -33.71
C VAL A 695 0.79 11.09 -32.42
N HIS A 696 1.23 12.05 -31.63
CA HIS A 696 1.70 11.76 -30.27
C HIS A 696 0.78 12.47 -29.24
N ILE A 697 0.12 11.69 -28.40
CA ILE A 697 -0.64 12.22 -27.26
C ILE A 697 0.24 12.07 -26.01
N HIS A 698 0.51 13.17 -25.36
CA HIS A 698 1.23 13.21 -24.08
C HIS A 698 0.32 13.74 -22.98
N VAL A 699 0.37 13.09 -21.81
CA VAL A 699 -0.30 13.59 -20.61
C VAL A 699 0.77 13.81 -19.53
N PRO A 700 1.16 15.08 -19.25
CA PRO A 700 2.23 15.43 -18.32
C PRO A 700 2.07 14.83 -16.92
N ALA A 701 3.12 14.94 -16.09
CA ALA A 701 3.30 14.28 -14.81
C ALA A 701 3.38 12.73 -14.93
N GLY A 702 4.31 12.23 -15.77
CA GLY A 702 4.50 10.81 -16.08
C GLY A 702 4.81 9.92 -14.88
N ALA A 703 5.25 10.47 -13.75
CA ALA A 703 5.48 9.74 -12.51
C ALA A 703 4.17 9.29 -11.83
N THR A 704 3.02 9.88 -12.19
CA THR A 704 1.71 9.55 -11.61
C THR A 704 0.91 8.73 -12.60
N PRO A 705 0.58 7.46 -12.30
CA PRO A 705 -0.29 6.65 -13.13
C PRO A 705 -1.68 7.28 -13.31
N LYS A 706 -2.19 7.30 -14.53
CA LYS A 706 -3.47 7.88 -14.89
C LYS A 706 -4.30 6.85 -15.64
N ASP A 707 -5.53 6.62 -15.20
CA ASP A 707 -6.46 5.71 -15.88
C ASP A 707 -7.90 6.21 -15.78
N GLY A 708 -8.74 5.77 -16.71
CA GLY A 708 -10.16 6.05 -16.74
C GLY A 708 -10.66 6.66 -18.06
N PRO A 709 -11.97 6.54 -18.35
CA PRO A 709 -12.56 6.98 -19.63
C PRO A 709 -12.87 8.48 -19.68
N SER A 710 -12.76 9.21 -18.56
CA SER A 710 -13.26 10.58 -18.40
C SER A 710 -12.50 11.67 -19.19
N ALA A 711 -11.33 11.33 -19.77
CA ALA A 711 -10.53 12.20 -20.61
C ALA A 711 -10.86 12.08 -22.11
N GLY A 712 -11.79 11.21 -22.50
CA GLY A 712 -12.08 10.92 -23.91
C GLY A 712 -12.49 12.11 -24.73
N ILE A 713 -13.40 12.96 -24.22
CA ILE A 713 -13.80 14.20 -24.92
C ILE A 713 -12.64 15.20 -25.02
N THR A 714 -11.79 15.28 -24.00
CA THR A 714 -10.63 16.17 -23.96
C THR A 714 -9.58 15.73 -25.00
N MET A 715 -9.33 14.42 -25.11
CA MET A 715 -8.41 13.86 -26.11
C MET A 715 -8.90 14.13 -27.53
N LEU A 716 -10.20 13.98 -27.79
CA LEU A 716 -10.73 14.28 -29.11
C LEU A 716 -10.60 15.76 -29.46
N VAL A 717 -10.90 16.68 -28.55
CA VAL A 717 -10.72 18.13 -28.79
C VAL A 717 -9.25 18.47 -29.02
N SER A 718 -8.33 17.85 -28.26
CA SER A 718 -6.89 18.00 -28.42
C SER A 718 -6.44 17.55 -29.84
N LEU A 719 -6.90 16.39 -30.29
CA LEU A 719 -6.63 15.87 -31.61
C LEU A 719 -7.20 16.80 -32.73
N ILE A 720 -8.45 17.25 -32.61
CA ILE A 720 -9.06 18.14 -33.60
C ILE A 720 -8.32 19.48 -33.62
N SER A 721 -7.98 20.06 -32.45
CA SER A 721 -7.16 21.27 -32.37
C SER A 721 -5.82 21.09 -33.08
N ALA A 722 -5.11 19.97 -32.85
CA ALA A 722 -3.84 19.66 -33.51
C ALA A 722 -3.98 19.55 -35.04
N PHE A 723 -5.00 18.84 -35.56
CA PHE A 723 -5.20 18.67 -37.01
C PHE A 723 -5.77 19.91 -37.70
N THR A 724 -6.54 20.74 -37.03
CA THR A 724 -7.09 21.98 -37.59
C THR A 724 -6.27 23.23 -37.29
N GLN A 725 -5.28 23.10 -36.40
CA GLN A 725 -4.45 24.20 -35.88
C GLN A 725 -5.27 25.34 -35.27
N ARG A 726 -6.49 25.04 -34.80
CA ARG A 726 -7.41 25.99 -34.15
C ARG A 726 -7.14 26.09 -32.67
N LYS A 727 -7.19 27.31 -32.11
CA LYS A 727 -7.03 27.56 -30.69
C LYS A 727 -8.21 26.98 -29.90
N VAL A 728 -7.90 26.39 -28.76
CA VAL A 728 -8.87 26.02 -27.76
C VAL A 728 -9.21 27.25 -26.88
N LYS A 729 -10.46 27.39 -26.47
CA LYS A 729 -10.92 28.49 -25.63
C LYS A 729 -10.17 28.51 -24.29
N THR A 730 -9.77 29.70 -23.84
CA THR A 730 -9.03 29.91 -22.59
C THR A 730 -9.93 29.72 -21.39
N HIS A 731 -9.35 29.33 -20.23
CA HIS A 731 -10.07 29.08 -18.96
C HIS A 731 -11.25 28.10 -19.10
N LEU A 732 -11.15 27.17 -20.05
CA LEU A 732 -12.09 26.10 -20.31
C LEU A 732 -11.47 24.76 -19.92
N ALA A 733 -12.22 23.95 -19.19
CA ALA A 733 -11.89 22.54 -18.96
C ALA A 733 -13.07 21.64 -19.31
N MET A 734 -12.80 20.37 -19.51
CA MET A 734 -13.85 19.42 -19.85
C MET A 734 -13.63 18.04 -19.22
N THR A 735 -14.72 17.31 -19.06
CA THR A 735 -14.68 15.91 -18.61
C THR A 735 -15.89 15.16 -19.15
N GLY A 736 -15.65 13.95 -19.65
CA GLY A 736 -16.68 13.10 -20.22
C GLY A 736 -16.08 11.91 -20.94
N GLU A 737 -16.80 10.81 -20.96
CA GLU A 737 -16.47 9.64 -21.77
C GLU A 737 -17.05 9.80 -23.16
N ILE A 738 -16.30 9.39 -24.17
CA ILE A 738 -16.73 9.42 -25.57
C ILE A 738 -17.09 8.03 -26.06
N THR A 739 -18.12 7.92 -26.90
CA THR A 739 -18.42 6.69 -27.64
C THR A 739 -18.05 6.82 -29.10
N LEU A 740 -17.90 5.71 -29.82
CA LEU A 740 -17.67 5.70 -31.29
C LEU A 740 -18.79 6.41 -32.09
N ARG A 741 -19.99 6.56 -31.51
CA ARG A 741 -21.10 7.29 -32.12
C ARG A 741 -21.07 8.80 -31.81
N GLY A 742 -20.10 9.25 -31.03
CA GLY A 742 -19.96 10.66 -30.64
C GLY A 742 -20.86 11.09 -29.48
N LYS A 743 -21.48 10.16 -28.74
CA LYS A 743 -22.24 10.51 -27.53
C LYS A 743 -21.26 10.79 -26.38
N VAL A 744 -21.63 11.74 -25.52
CA VAL A 744 -20.89 12.09 -24.30
C VAL A 744 -21.59 11.45 -23.11
N LEU A 745 -20.91 10.48 -22.50
CA LEU A 745 -21.44 9.75 -21.33
C LEU A 745 -21.01 10.44 -20.01
N PRO A 746 -21.82 10.24 -18.94
CA PRO A 746 -21.50 10.79 -17.62
C PRO A 746 -20.29 10.11 -17.01
N VAL A 747 -19.60 10.84 -16.14
CA VAL A 747 -18.40 10.40 -15.42
C VAL A 747 -18.51 10.68 -13.92
N GLY A 748 -17.75 9.98 -13.10
CA GLY A 748 -17.71 10.15 -11.66
C GLY A 748 -16.76 11.25 -11.17
N GLY A 749 -16.82 11.53 -9.85
CA GLY A 749 -15.93 12.49 -9.18
C GLY A 749 -16.18 13.94 -9.57
N ILE A 750 -17.42 14.30 -9.92
CA ILE A 750 -17.75 15.63 -10.44
C ILE A 750 -17.45 16.72 -9.42
N LYS A 751 -17.82 16.55 -8.16
CA LYS A 751 -17.58 17.57 -7.12
C LYS A 751 -16.09 17.91 -7.02
N GLU A 752 -15.24 16.90 -6.93
CA GLU A 752 -13.80 17.04 -6.80
C GLU A 752 -13.18 17.69 -8.05
N LYS A 753 -13.62 17.28 -9.24
CA LYS A 753 -13.20 17.86 -10.53
C LYS A 753 -13.54 19.34 -10.64
N ILE A 754 -14.75 19.74 -10.26
CA ILE A 754 -15.19 21.14 -10.31
C ILE A 754 -14.38 22.01 -9.33
N LEU A 755 -14.11 21.50 -8.14
CA LEU A 755 -13.30 22.20 -7.16
C LEU A 755 -11.83 22.35 -7.60
N ALA A 756 -11.29 21.34 -8.31
CA ALA A 756 -9.97 21.46 -8.92
C ALA A 756 -9.95 22.53 -10.02
N ALA A 757 -10.95 22.54 -10.89
CA ALA A 757 -11.10 23.56 -11.91
C ALA A 757 -11.14 24.97 -11.32
N LYS A 758 -11.90 25.18 -10.24
CA LYS A 758 -11.97 26.45 -9.52
C LYS A 758 -10.60 26.90 -8.99
N ARG A 759 -9.82 25.97 -8.38
CA ARG A 759 -8.48 26.27 -7.88
C ARG A 759 -7.52 26.71 -8.98
N ALA A 760 -7.67 26.13 -10.17
CA ALA A 760 -6.87 26.44 -11.34
C ALA A 760 -7.39 27.64 -12.15
N ASP A 761 -8.30 28.43 -11.60
CA ASP A 761 -8.94 29.61 -12.24
C ASP A 761 -9.67 29.28 -13.55
N ILE A 762 -10.19 28.07 -13.71
CA ILE A 762 -11.05 27.69 -14.83
C ILE A 762 -12.44 28.30 -14.60
N LYS A 763 -12.98 28.95 -15.65
CA LYS A 763 -14.28 29.64 -15.57
C LYS A 763 -15.41 28.88 -16.25
N GLU A 764 -15.10 28.07 -17.26
CA GLU A 764 -16.07 27.32 -18.03
C GLU A 764 -15.76 25.83 -18.01
N ILE A 765 -16.79 25.02 -17.88
CA ILE A 765 -16.67 23.57 -17.82
C ILE A 765 -17.66 22.91 -18.75
N ILE A 766 -17.17 22.01 -19.63
CA ILE A 766 -18.00 21.15 -20.47
C ILE A 766 -18.11 19.76 -19.83
N LEU A 767 -19.35 19.28 -19.68
CA LEU A 767 -19.63 17.96 -19.09
C LEU A 767 -20.91 17.34 -19.66
N SER A 768 -21.07 16.02 -19.49
CA SER A 768 -22.26 15.31 -19.95
C SER A 768 -23.54 15.91 -19.33
N LYS A 769 -24.62 16.02 -20.10
CA LYS A 769 -25.94 16.43 -19.59
C LYS A 769 -26.42 15.56 -18.42
N SER A 770 -26.05 14.29 -18.40
CA SER A 770 -26.43 13.39 -17.32
C SER A 770 -25.71 13.68 -15.99
N ASN A 771 -24.60 14.46 -16.00
CA ASN A 771 -23.93 14.96 -14.80
C ASN A 771 -24.55 16.27 -14.23
N GLN A 772 -25.59 16.81 -14.83
CA GLN A 772 -26.28 18.01 -14.30
C GLN A 772 -26.76 17.77 -12.86
N LYS A 773 -27.25 16.56 -12.55
CA LYS A 773 -27.67 16.19 -11.20
C LYS A 773 -26.56 16.33 -10.17
N ASP A 774 -25.30 15.99 -10.55
CA ASP A 774 -24.13 16.03 -9.65
C ASP A 774 -23.74 17.48 -9.35
N ILE A 775 -23.92 18.40 -10.30
CA ILE A 775 -23.69 19.85 -10.11
C ILE A 775 -24.70 20.44 -9.14
N LEU A 776 -26.00 20.06 -9.24
CA LEU A 776 -27.05 20.51 -8.32
C LEU A 776 -26.79 20.10 -6.86
N GLU A 777 -25.96 19.12 -6.64
CA GLU A 777 -25.56 18.67 -5.30
C GLU A 777 -24.41 19.49 -4.69
N ILE A 778 -23.72 20.31 -5.49
CA ILE A 778 -22.63 21.19 -5.02
C ILE A 778 -23.25 22.47 -4.48
N LYS A 779 -22.77 22.96 -3.32
CA LYS A 779 -23.23 24.22 -2.74
C LYS A 779 -22.98 25.38 -3.72
N GLU A 780 -23.97 26.25 -3.90
CA GLU A 780 -23.91 27.40 -4.84
C GLU A 780 -22.69 28.29 -4.61
N ASP A 781 -22.30 28.52 -3.36
CA ASP A 781 -21.11 29.31 -2.99
C ASP A 781 -19.82 28.80 -3.61
N TYR A 782 -19.73 27.52 -3.93
CA TYR A 782 -18.54 26.91 -4.51
C TYR A 782 -18.47 27.04 -6.03
N ILE A 783 -19.59 27.27 -6.69
CA ILE A 783 -19.73 27.29 -8.16
C ILE A 783 -20.21 28.64 -8.74
N LYS A 784 -20.39 29.65 -7.90
CA LYS A 784 -20.98 30.96 -8.23
C LYS A 784 -20.34 31.66 -9.42
N ASP A 785 -19.00 31.51 -9.58
CA ASP A 785 -18.23 32.18 -10.63
C ASP A 785 -17.89 31.27 -11.82
N MET A 786 -18.61 30.17 -11.98
CA MET A 786 -18.35 29.18 -13.01
C MET A 786 -19.56 28.97 -13.92
N THR A 787 -19.30 28.75 -15.20
CA THR A 787 -20.31 28.44 -16.22
C THR A 787 -20.22 26.95 -16.62
N PHE A 788 -21.34 26.26 -16.61
CA PHE A 788 -21.43 24.84 -16.95
C PHE A 788 -22.17 24.64 -18.29
N HIS A 789 -21.51 23.98 -19.23
CA HIS A 789 -22.04 23.59 -20.51
C HIS A 789 -22.38 22.09 -20.51
N TYR A 790 -23.68 21.79 -20.57
CA TYR A 790 -24.21 20.44 -20.55
C TYR A 790 -24.43 19.91 -21.96
N VAL A 791 -23.65 18.95 -22.38
CA VAL A 791 -23.63 18.40 -23.73
C VAL A 791 -24.07 16.94 -23.81
N LYS A 792 -24.59 16.53 -24.95
CA LYS A 792 -24.95 15.14 -25.24
C LYS A 792 -24.08 14.53 -26.32
N GLU A 793 -23.59 15.33 -27.23
CA GLU A 793 -22.83 14.90 -28.42
C GLU A 793 -21.50 15.66 -28.55
N MET A 794 -20.53 15.02 -29.16
CA MET A 794 -19.20 15.61 -29.38
C MET A 794 -19.20 16.86 -30.25
N ARG A 795 -20.18 17.01 -31.14
CA ARG A 795 -20.34 18.23 -31.96
C ARG A 795 -20.50 19.46 -31.09
N GLU A 796 -21.37 19.36 -30.07
CA GLU A 796 -21.60 20.43 -29.11
C GLU A 796 -20.31 20.78 -28.33
N VAL A 797 -19.53 19.76 -27.96
CA VAL A 797 -18.25 19.96 -27.27
C VAL A 797 -17.26 20.73 -28.15
N ILE A 798 -17.15 20.37 -29.43
CA ILE A 798 -16.19 20.96 -30.36
C ILE A 798 -16.59 22.41 -30.65
N ASP A 799 -17.89 22.70 -30.89
CA ASP A 799 -18.42 24.02 -31.13
C ASP A 799 -18.20 25.00 -29.95
N LEU A 800 -18.22 24.46 -28.71
CA LEU A 800 -17.97 25.21 -27.48
C LEU A 800 -16.49 25.41 -27.20
N ALA A 801 -15.66 24.41 -27.51
CA ALA A 801 -14.26 24.35 -27.09
C ALA A 801 -13.30 25.02 -28.09
N LEU A 802 -13.54 24.87 -29.40
CA LEU A 802 -12.65 25.38 -30.43
C LEU A 802 -13.06 26.75 -30.95
N THR A 803 -12.14 27.69 -31.01
CA THR A 803 -12.32 28.97 -31.64
C THR A 803 -12.15 28.89 -33.17
N GLN A 804 -12.53 29.89 -33.91
CA GLN A 804 -12.24 29.98 -35.34
C GLN A 804 -10.81 30.44 -35.64
N GLN A 805 -10.06 30.89 -34.63
CA GLN A 805 -8.73 31.41 -34.77
C GLN A 805 -7.69 30.27 -34.79
N LYS A 806 -6.80 30.31 -35.75
CA LYS A 806 -5.61 29.45 -35.77
C LYS A 806 -4.55 29.96 -34.77
N VAL A 807 -3.68 29.06 -34.34
CA VAL A 807 -2.52 29.41 -33.51
C VAL A 807 -1.54 30.25 -34.32
N LYS A 808 -0.66 31.03 -33.66
CA LYS A 808 0.27 31.97 -34.29
C LYS A 808 1.23 31.28 -35.25
N ASP A 809 1.75 30.11 -34.86
CA ASP A 809 2.70 29.32 -35.62
C ASP A 809 2.04 28.03 -36.14
N ALA A 810 0.94 28.20 -36.89
CA ALA A 810 0.16 27.07 -37.40
C ALA A 810 0.98 26.21 -38.38
N LEU A 811 0.99 24.90 -38.15
CA LEU A 811 1.62 23.95 -39.08
C LEU A 811 0.93 23.97 -40.45
N ASP A 812 1.71 23.89 -41.51
CA ASP A 812 1.17 23.64 -42.84
C ASP A 812 0.89 22.15 -43.02
N LEU A 813 -0.38 21.80 -42.88
CA LEU A 813 -0.90 20.44 -43.00
C LEU A 813 -1.42 20.12 -44.42
N THR A 814 -1.01 20.89 -45.45
CA THR A 814 -1.39 20.59 -46.84
C THR A 814 -0.83 19.24 -47.27
N ILE A 815 -1.69 18.48 -47.94
CA ILE A 815 -1.34 17.16 -48.43
C ILE A 815 -0.35 17.33 -49.59
N LYS A 816 0.86 16.82 -49.38
CA LYS A 816 1.85 16.74 -50.48
C LYS A 816 1.49 15.50 -51.31
N GLU A 817 1.02 15.71 -52.54
CA GLU A 817 0.89 14.61 -53.49
C GLU A 817 2.26 13.95 -53.68
N PRO A 818 2.35 12.59 -53.73
CA PRO A 818 3.62 11.97 -54.07
C PRO A 818 4.01 12.47 -55.46
N ILE A 819 5.20 13.06 -55.59
CA ILE A 819 5.80 13.38 -56.88
C ILE A 819 5.78 12.06 -57.66
N GLN A 820 4.88 11.96 -58.69
CA GLN A 820 4.95 10.89 -59.68
C GLN A 820 6.35 11.06 -60.32
N ALA A 821 7.26 10.17 -59.98
CA ALA A 821 8.50 10.04 -60.73
C ALA A 821 8.08 9.74 -62.18
N ILE A 822 8.16 10.76 -62.99
CA ILE A 822 8.07 10.62 -64.42
C ILE A 822 9.30 9.80 -64.82
N LEU A 823 9.07 8.49 -64.96
CA LEU A 823 10.00 7.62 -65.61
C LEU A 823 9.91 7.96 -67.11
N ASN A 824 10.87 8.81 -67.55
CA ASN A 824 11.21 8.91 -68.94
C ASN A 824 12.18 7.81 -69.35
#